data_60e8bc35c81be41e077d458e42b0bf9f
#
_entry.id   60e8bc35c81be41e077d458e42b0bf9f
#
_cell.length_a   1.000
_cell.length_b   1.000
_cell.length_c   1.000
_cell.angle_alpha   90.00
_cell.angle_beta   90.00
_cell.angle_gamma   90.00
#
_symmetry.space_group_name_H-M   'P 1'
#
loop_
_entity.id
_entity.type
_entity.pdbx_description
1 polymer ?
#
loop_
_entity_poly.entity_id
_entity_poly.type
_entity_poly.pdbx_seq_one_letter_code
_entity_poly.pdbx_strand_id
1 'polypeptide(L)'
;MAHHTFISSMKENFLLAAAEPGNSVLFTFLIYILGVFVIAWLSNKLLQNRNFLSEYFLGSRGLGVWAFALTLAATSSSGGSFMGFPAKIYSHGWVLALWIGSYMVVPICIMGLLGKRINQVARISGAITVPDILRDRFNNVSFGLVSVALIIFFMTFNLVAQFKAGSEILRTLLGPIDAFNSAVAALPEWFGNFSGLGADYMLCLVVFGVAVIVYTTYGGFHAVVWTDVMQGIVMLVGVIIMLPLAINQATDAIDSSDSSKTGMAAVTEEMAKMVPPRYVTIGLSLPESPTKDVQIPPGTWVSSQGKVLHGKSGRVFRTKQRNVFSAGAPVSLVEAIEIISPSDKRRSFEAMESQNKNDTGGVASNLEVRLVLNNAKVRIPSDYVGDLSKVELKTGILLPWEDQGTQRIANLYAITSEVESLKAGDELDAYVFDFIRTEDSFLKMEQNVYRSSLTEFPQLEGIEISSLDDGYYAYGAADEEIGSFVTAPGPHRDSTSGFLPLSLAISFFFMWAISGTGQPSNMVRLMAFKDTMTLRRSIFTVAMYYTMIYFPLVIIFCCARILLPGMEAEADRIMPQMAVTLTTNVGMGWLAGLLIAAPFAAVMSTVDSFLLMISSALVRDIYQRNMNPDATEKQIKKLSYIFTLVVGLGALIGAMNPPEFLQDIIVYTGSGLAAAFLAPVVYALYWPRSNHQGCIAAMIGGFGAHLSLYIIGFINGEGFTPYRPLELDPIIIGLFGSFIIGFIFTLKTAPPSDKVVKKYFYKKLEG
;
A
#
# COMPACT_ATOMS: atom_id res chain seq x y z
N MET A 1 20.70 -44.36 -15.11
CA MET A 1 19.25 -44.40 -15.37
C MET A 1 18.43 -43.85 -14.23
N ALA A 2 18.60 -44.25 -12.97
CA ALA A 2 17.78 -43.75 -11.85
C ALA A 2 17.86 -42.22 -11.59
N HIS A 3 19.00 -41.58 -11.86
CA HIS A 3 19.16 -40.14 -11.67
C HIS A 3 18.44 -39.30 -12.76
N HIS A 4 18.32 -39.86 -13.98
CA HIS A 4 17.58 -39.17 -15.08
C HIS A 4 16.07 -39.28 -14.90
N THR A 5 15.56 -40.38 -14.35
CA THR A 5 14.13 -40.60 -14.08
C THR A 5 13.67 -39.72 -12.89
N PHE A 6 14.52 -39.54 -11.87
CA PHE A 6 14.18 -38.69 -10.74
C PHE A 6 14.11 -37.21 -11.14
N ILE A 7 15.05 -36.72 -11.95
CA ILE A 7 15.05 -35.32 -12.43
C ILE A 7 13.89 -35.09 -13.42
N SER A 8 13.52 -36.09 -14.25
CA SER A 8 12.36 -36.00 -15.14
C SER A 8 11.05 -35.96 -14.36
N SER A 9 10.90 -36.85 -13.36
CA SER A 9 9.73 -36.85 -12.48
C SER A 9 9.62 -35.58 -11.62
N MET A 10 10.72 -35.03 -11.12
CA MET A 10 10.70 -33.73 -10.44
C MET A 10 10.33 -32.59 -11.40
N LYS A 11 10.80 -32.62 -12.66
CA LYS A 11 10.41 -31.63 -13.67
C LYS A 11 8.93 -31.72 -14.05
N GLU A 12 8.40 -32.92 -14.22
CA GLU A 12 6.96 -33.11 -14.52
C GLU A 12 6.07 -32.72 -13.35
N ASN A 13 6.42 -33.11 -12.13
CA ASN A 13 5.67 -32.70 -10.93
C ASN A 13 5.78 -31.19 -10.67
N PHE A 14 6.93 -30.57 -10.98
CA PHE A 14 7.12 -29.13 -10.86
C PHE A 14 6.36 -28.34 -11.92
N LEU A 15 6.27 -28.86 -13.16
CA LEU A 15 5.48 -28.26 -14.24
C LEU A 15 3.97 -28.45 -14.03
N LEU A 16 3.53 -29.58 -13.46
CA LEU A 16 2.13 -29.82 -13.09
C LEU A 16 1.70 -28.96 -11.90
N ALA A 17 2.55 -28.80 -10.88
CA ALA A 17 2.30 -27.89 -9.76
C ALA A 17 2.26 -26.40 -10.18
N ALA A 18 2.99 -26.03 -11.25
CA ALA A 18 2.95 -24.68 -11.83
C ALA A 18 1.72 -24.46 -12.74
N ALA A 19 0.94 -25.47 -13.04
CA ALA A 19 -0.22 -25.38 -13.94
C ALA A 19 -1.50 -24.91 -13.24
N GLU A 20 -1.56 -24.94 -11.91
CA GLU A 20 -2.67 -24.34 -11.15
C GLU A 20 -2.50 -22.82 -11.07
N PRO A 21 -3.57 -22.02 -11.32
CA PRO A 21 -3.47 -20.56 -11.40
C PRO A 21 -2.78 -19.91 -10.18
N GLY A 22 -3.07 -20.36 -8.97
CA GLY A 22 -2.46 -19.86 -7.74
C GLY A 22 -0.96 -20.16 -7.62
N ASN A 23 -0.56 -21.37 -8.00
CA ASN A 23 0.83 -21.81 -7.93
C ASN A 23 1.71 -21.14 -8.99
N SER A 24 1.18 -20.84 -10.17
CA SER A 24 1.92 -20.16 -11.24
C SER A 24 2.26 -18.72 -10.88
N VAL A 25 1.37 -18.01 -10.18
CA VAL A 25 1.60 -16.65 -9.65
C VAL A 25 2.73 -16.66 -8.63
N LEU A 26 2.68 -17.59 -7.67
CA LEU A 26 3.72 -17.76 -6.68
C LEU A 26 5.08 -18.09 -7.31
N PHE A 27 5.10 -18.96 -8.30
CA PHE A 27 6.32 -19.39 -8.99
C PHE A 27 7.05 -18.21 -9.65
N THR A 28 6.33 -17.39 -10.42
CA THR A 28 6.92 -16.23 -11.10
C THR A 28 7.38 -15.17 -10.09
N PHE A 29 6.66 -14.99 -9.00
CA PHE A 29 7.09 -14.12 -7.91
C PHE A 29 8.36 -14.63 -7.22
N LEU A 30 8.46 -15.95 -6.97
CA LEU A 30 9.66 -16.55 -6.37
C LEU A 30 10.89 -16.43 -7.28
N ILE A 31 10.74 -16.50 -8.61
CA ILE A 31 11.84 -16.24 -9.56
C ILE A 31 12.36 -14.81 -9.38
N TYR A 32 11.47 -13.82 -9.23
CA TYR A 32 11.88 -12.45 -8.94
C TYR A 32 12.66 -12.37 -7.62
N ILE A 33 12.14 -12.95 -6.53
CA ILE A 33 12.81 -12.96 -5.22
C ILE A 33 14.19 -13.61 -5.30
N LEU A 34 14.29 -14.75 -5.98
CA LEU A 34 15.57 -15.43 -6.20
C LEU A 34 16.57 -14.52 -6.94
N GLY A 35 16.10 -13.80 -7.97
CA GLY A 35 16.90 -12.81 -8.70
C GLY A 35 17.48 -11.73 -7.78
N VAL A 36 16.67 -11.19 -6.85
CA VAL A 36 17.11 -10.22 -5.84
C VAL A 36 18.22 -10.80 -4.96
N PHE A 37 18.03 -12.01 -4.43
CA PHE A 37 19.05 -12.65 -3.58
C PHE A 37 20.34 -12.98 -4.34
N VAL A 38 20.25 -13.41 -5.59
CA VAL A 38 21.42 -13.69 -6.44
C VAL A 38 22.22 -12.40 -6.69
N ILE A 39 21.57 -11.29 -7.02
CA ILE A 39 22.21 -10.00 -7.22
C ILE A 39 22.88 -9.52 -5.93
N ALA A 40 22.19 -9.64 -4.79
CA ALA A 40 22.75 -9.28 -3.49
C ALA A 40 23.99 -10.10 -3.15
N TRP A 41 23.94 -11.41 -3.38
CA TRP A 41 25.05 -12.32 -3.15
C TRP A 41 26.26 -12.00 -4.06
N LEU A 42 26.02 -11.81 -5.37
CA LEU A 42 27.07 -11.44 -6.33
C LEU A 42 27.71 -10.09 -5.96
N SER A 43 26.90 -9.10 -5.61
CA SER A 43 27.39 -7.78 -5.17
C SER A 43 28.26 -7.86 -3.95
N ASN A 44 27.86 -8.65 -2.94
CA ASN A 44 28.65 -8.84 -1.73
C ASN A 44 29.99 -9.55 -2.00
N LYS A 45 30.00 -10.54 -2.90
CA LYS A 45 31.23 -11.25 -3.30
C LYS A 45 32.24 -10.32 -3.98
N LEU A 46 31.78 -9.37 -4.77
CA LEU A 46 32.65 -8.39 -5.47
C LEU A 46 33.27 -7.35 -4.52
N LEU A 47 32.71 -7.17 -3.32
CA LEU A 47 33.10 -6.13 -2.35
C LEU A 47 34.13 -6.57 -1.32
N GLN A 48 34.46 -7.84 -1.23
CA GLN A 48 35.28 -8.41 -0.12
C GLN A 48 36.70 -7.79 0.05
N ASN A 49 37.17 -6.95 -0.88
CA ASN A 49 38.54 -6.42 -0.90
C ASN A 49 38.63 -4.88 -0.78
N ARG A 50 37.60 -4.17 -0.28
CA ARG A 50 37.57 -2.69 -0.22
C ARG A 50 37.25 -2.16 1.17
N ASN A 51 37.52 -0.86 1.44
CA ASN A 51 37.22 -0.20 2.72
C ASN A 51 35.73 -0.30 3.09
N PHE A 52 35.38 -1.05 4.12
CA PHE A 52 34.03 -1.39 4.50
C PHE A 52 33.11 -0.18 4.65
N LEU A 53 33.50 0.86 5.38
CA LEU A 53 32.66 2.01 5.64
C LEU A 53 32.22 2.78 4.39
N SER A 54 33.19 3.09 3.52
CA SER A 54 32.89 3.88 2.31
C SER A 54 32.13 3.08 1.26
N GLU A 55 32.40 1.78 1.16
CA GLU A 55 31.74 0.88 0.22
C GLU A 55 30.35 0.46 0.74
N TYR A 56 30.25 0.11 2.02
CA TYR A 56 29.02 -0.38 2.63
C TYR A 56 27.92 0.71 2.72
N PHE A 57 28.30 1.99 2.90
CA PHE A 57 27.34 3.08 3.06
C PHE A 57 27.22 4.05 1.86
N LEU A 58 28.20 4.13 0.94
CA LEU A 58 28.19 5.07 -0.19
C LEU A 58 28.63 4.50 -1.55
N GLY A 59 29.08 3.24 -1.63
CA GLY A 59 29.51 2.66 -2.90
C GLY A 59 30.65 3.42 -3.60
N SER A 60 31.66 3.91 -2.85
CA SER A 60 32.85 4.64 -3.34
C SER A 60 32.59 5.91 -4.15
N ARG A 61 31.39 6.48 -4.15
CA ARG A 61 31.04 7.72 -4.88
C ARG A 61 31.31 7.67 -6.38
N GLY A 62 31.19 6.50 -6.98
CA GLY A 62 31.50 6.25 -8.39
C GLY A 62 30.29 5.92 -9.27
N LEU A 63 29.07 6.18 -8.82
CA LEU A 63 27.86 5.79 -9.54
C LEU A 63 27.73 6.53 -10.86
N GLY A 64 27.58 5.77 -11.95
CA GLY A 64 27.26 6.26 -13.28
C GLY A 64 25.79 6.66 -13.42
N VAL A 65 25.39 7.22 -14.57
CA VAL A 65 24.07 7.79 -14.83
C VAL A 65 22.94 6.81 -14.49
N TRP A 66 22.98 5.61 -15.06
CA TRP A 66 21.90 4.62 -14.91
C TRP A 66 21.76 4.10 -13.46
N ALA A 67 22.89 3.70 -12.86
CA ALA A 67 22.88 3.20 -11.49
C ALA A 67 22.41 4.28 -10.51
N PHE A 68 22.91 5.51 -10.66
CA PHE A 68 22.51 6.63 -9.82
C PHE A 68 21.04 7.03 -10.03
N ALA A 69 20.57 7.11 -11.29
CA ALA A 69 19.19 7.47 -11.59
C ALA A 69 18.21 6.44 -11.08
N LEU A 70 18.44 5.14 -11.35
CA LEU A 70 17.52 4.08 -10.97
C LEU A 70 17.52 3.82 -9.47
N THR A 71 18.68 3.88 -8.76
CA THR A 71 18.68 3.75 -7.30
C THR A 71 17.97 4.93 -6.63
N LEU A 72 18.14 6.17 -7.14
CA LEU A 72 17.40 7.32 -6.62
C LEU A 72 15.91 7.18 -6.87
N ALA A 73 15.53 6.77 -8.08
CA ALA A 73 14.13 6.57 -8.45
C ALA A 73 13.48 5.43 -7.66
N ALA A 74 14.13 4.27 -7.54
CA ALA A 74 13.62 3.14 -6.81
C ALA A 74 13.44 3.44 -5.32
N THR A 75 14.43 4.09 -4.69
CA THR A 75 14.33 4.48 -3.26
C THR A 75 13.23 5.50 -2.99
N SER A 76 12.99 6.41 -3.92
CA SER A 76 11.89 7.39 -3.79
C SER A 76 10.54 6.77 -4.09
N SER A 77 10.50 5.66 -4.83
CA SER A 77 9.30 4.86 -5.09
C SER A 77 9.16 3.82 -3.97
N SER A 78 8.16 3.96 -3.14
CA SER A 78 7.97 3.19 -1.92
C SER A 78 6.64 2.44 -1.94
N GLY A 79 6.33 1.72 -0.86
CA GLY A 79 4.98 1.20 -0.62
C GLY A 79 3.91 2.30 -0.72
N GLY A 80 4.23 3.55 -0.36
CA GLY A 80 3.35 4.70 -0.60
C GLY A 80 3.04 4.94 -2.06
N SER A 81 4.04 4.81 -2.92
CA SER A 81 3.85 5.02 -4.37
C SER A 81 3.09 3.88 -5.05
N PHE A 82 3.31 2.63 -4.64
CA PHE A 82 2.76 1.45 -5.31
C PHE A 82 1.63 0.75 -4.56
N MET A 83 1.35 1.13 -3.31
CA MET A 83 0.20 0.67 -2.54
C MET A 83 -0.67 1.86 -2.10
N GLY A 84 -0.07 2.86 -1.46
CA GLY A 84 -0.79 3.99 -0.91
C GLY A 84 -1.38 4.93 -1.97
N PHE A 85 -0.67 5.27 -3.06
CA PHE A 85 -1.25 6.05 -4.16
C PHE A 85 -2.38 5.31 -4.87
N PRO A 86 -2.18 4.05 -5.29
CA PRO A 86 -3.27 3.22 -5.77
C PRO A 86 -4.52 3.28 -4.91
N ALA A 87 -4.38 3.07 -3.59
CA ALA A 87 -5.48 3.13 -2.64
C ALA A 87 -6.21 4.47 -2.65
N LYS A 88 -5.45 5.57 -2.60
CA LYS A 88 -6.02 6.92 -2.61
C LYS A 88 -6.66 7.28 -3.96
N ILE A 89 -6.07 6.90 -5.12
CA ILE A 89 -6.67 7.13 -6.44
C ILE A 89 -7.95 6.32 -6.58
N TYR A 90 -7.92 5.05 -6.20
CA TYR A 90 -9.10 4.20 -6.20
C TYR A 90 -10.24 4.84 -5.39
N SER A 91 -9.93 5.33 -4.19
CA SER A 91 -10.90 5.93 -3.29
C SER A 91 -11.41 7.29 -3.74
N HIS A 92 -10.60 8.14 -4.40
CA HIS A 92 -10.92 9.54 -4.67
C HIS A 92 -10.94 9.92 -6.16
N GLY A 93 -10.46 9.06 -7.05
CA GLY A 93 -10.47 9.29 -8.49
C GLY A 93 -9.49 10.36 -8.97
N TRP A 94 -9.90 11.08 -10.04
CA TRP A 94 -9.09 12.06 -10.76
C TRP A 94 -8.65 13.27 -9.94
N VAL A 95 -9.36 13.61 -8.87
CA VAL A 95 -9.03 14.77 -8.02
C VAL A 95 -7.61 14.70 -7.48
N LEU A 96 -7.03 13.50 -7.32
CA LEU A 96 -5.66 13.29 -6.84
C LEU A 96 -4.59 13.25 -7.94
N ALA A 97 -4.95 13.33 -9.22
CA ALA A 97 -4.01 13.27 -10.32
C ALA A 97 -2.91 14.34 -10.23
N LEU A 98 -3.27 15.55 -9.82
CA LEU A 98 -2.32 16.65 -9.64
C LEU A 98 -1.30 16.36 -8.53
N TRP A 99 -1.76 15.79 -7.40
CA TRP A 99 -0.89 15.41 -6.29
C TRP A 99 0.15 14.39 -6.73
N ILE A 100 -0.28 13.35 -7.44
CA ILE A 100 0.60 12.28 -7.90
C ILE A 100 1.49 12.77 -9.04
N GLY A 101 0.94 13.58 -9.95
CA GLY A 101 1.69 14.25 -11.03
C GLY A 101 2.84 15.12 -10.51
N SER A 102 2.78 15.62 -9.29
CA SER A 102 3.87 16.39 -8.67
C SER A 102 5.17 15.60 -8.51
N TYR A 103 5.10 14.27 -8.53
CA TYR A 103 6.29 13.41 -8.52
C TYR A 103 7.23 13.66 -9.71
N MET A 104 6.72 14.10 -10.84
CA MET A 104 7.53 14.43 -12.02
C MET A 104 8.51 15.59 -11.76
N VAL A 105 8.19 16.46 -10.82
CA VAL A 105 9.01 17.62 -10.44
C VAL A 105 10.07 17.27 -9.39
N VAL A 106 9.88 16.18 -8.64
CA VAL A 106 10.78 15.73 -7.57
C VAL A 106 12.25 15.67 -7.99
N PRO A 107 12.65 15.07 -9.13
CA PRO A 107 14.05 15.00 -9.54
C PRO A 107 14.68 16.37 -9.75
N ILE A 108 13.92 17.30 -10.28
CA ILE A 108 14.38 18.68 -10.52
C ILE A 108 14.66 19.37 -9.18
N CYS A 109 13.76 19.23 -8.21
CA CYS A 109 13.93 19.82 -6.88
C CYS A 109 15.09 19.17 -6.11
N ILE A 110 15.11 17.84 -6.00
CA ILE A 110 16.14 17.14 -5.22
C ILE A 110 17.54 17.35 -5.83
N MET A 111 17.69 17.00 -7.10
CA MET A 111 19.00 17.03 -7.76
C MET A 111 19.41 18.44 -8.17
N GLY A 112 18.46 19.26 -8.61
CA GLY A 112 18.72 20.64 -9.04
C GLY A 112 19.08 21.56 -7.89
N LEU A 113 18.35 21.49 -6.78
CA LEU A 113 18.59 22.35 -5.62
C LEU A 113 19.79 21.87 -4.80
N LEU A 114 19.83 20.60 -4.41
CA LEU A 114 20.82 20.12 -3.45
C LEU A 114 21.99 19.38 -4.10
N GLY A 115 21.76 18.68 -5.24
CA GLY A 115 22.65 17.66 -5.76
C GLY A 115 24.11 18.07 -5.87
N LYS A 116 24.41 19.12 -6.63
CA LYS A 116 25.80 19.58 -6.84
C LYS A 116 26.44 20.00 -5.51
N ARG A 117 25.72 20.76 -4.71
CA ARG A 117 26.31 21.40 -3.52
C ARG A 117 26.52 20.41 -2.38
N ILE A 118 25.59 19.48 -2.16
CA ILE A 118 25.72 18.46 -1.13
C ILE A 118 26.88 17.49 -1.45
N ASN A 119 27.05 17.12 -2.72
CA ASN A 119 28.17 16.28 -3.16
C ASN A 119 29.52 16.99 -2.93
N GLN A 120 29.63 18.28 -3.27
CA GLN A 120 30.84 19.06 -3.02
C GLN A 120 31.19 19.12 -1.51
N VAL A 121 30.22 19.46 -0.68
CA VAL A 121 30.42 19.54 0.78
C VAL A 121 30.78 18.19 1.38
N ALA A 122 30.12 17.13 0.93
CA ALA A 122 30.42 15.77 1.37
C ALA A 122 31.85 15.31 0.97
N ARG A 123 32.33 15.72 -0.22
CA ARG A 123 33.72 15.43 -0.63
C ARG A 123 34.76 16.24 0.19
N ILE A 124 34.47 17.47 0.51
CA ILE A 124 35.35 18.33 1.34
C ILE A 124 35.43 17.83 2.79
N SER A 125 34.31 17.39 3.37
CA SER A 125 34.23 16.91 4.74
C SER A 125 34.62 15.44 4.92
N GLY A 126 34.55 14.65 3.85
CA GLY A 126 34.62 13.18 3.95
C GLY A 126 33.37 12.52 4.54
N ALA A 127 32.28 13.28 4.69
CA ALA A 127 31.06 12.84 5.30
C ALA A 127 30.37 11.72 4.51
N ILE A 128 29.79 10.75 5.21
CA ILE A 128 29.06 9.61 4.63
C ILE A 128 27.57 9.62 5.01
N THR A 129 27.17 10.46 5.95
CA THR A 129 25.78 10.64 6.38
C THR A 129 25.40 12.12 6.37
N VAL A 130 24.10 12.44 6.43
CA VAL A 130 23.63 13.84 6.55
C VAL A 130 24.00 14.44 7.92
N PRO A 131 23.80 13.74 9.06
CA PRO A 131 24.30 14.21 10.35
C PRO A 131 25.81 14.51 10.35
N ASP A 132 26.59 13.69 9.64
CA ASP A 132 28.03 13.87 9.49
C ASP A 132 28.38 15.20 8.77
N ILE A 133 27.66 15.54 7.68
CA ILE A 133 27.80 16.84 7.01
C ILE A 133 27.50 17.99 7.97
N LEU A 134 26.37 17.91 8.68
CA LEU A 134 25.91 19.00 9.56
C LEU A 134 26.85 19.17 10.75
N ARG A 135 27.32 18.08 11.35
CA ARG A 135 28.31 18.08 12.42
C ARG A 135 29.62 18.73 11.98
N ASP A 136 30.18 18.30 10.84
CA ASP A 136 31.46 18.82 10.35
C ASP A 136 31.34 20.27 9.87
N ARG A 137 30.24 20.65 9.24
CA ARG A 137 29.99 22.02 8.76
C ARG A 137 29.96 23.03 9.91
N PHE A 138 29.45 22.64 11.06
CA PHE A 138 29.31 23.54 12.22
C PHE A 138 30.27 23.20 13.36
N ASN A 139 31.04 22.15 13.23
CA ASN A 139 31.93 21.62 14.29
C ASN A 139 31.21 21.48 15.63
N ASN A 140 29.98 20.89 15.60
CA ASN A 140 29.12 20.77 16.77
C ASN A 140 28.53 19.37 16.90
N VAL A 141 28.77 18.71 18.04
CA VAL A 141 28.34 17.33 18.33
C VAL A 141 26.82 17.26 18.54
N SER A 142 26.26 18.21 19.29
CA SER A 142 24.83 18.20 19.63
C SER A 142 23.97 18.27 18.39
N PHE A 143 24.41 19.02 17.36
CA PHE A 143 23.68 19.09 16.10
C PHE A 143 23.60 17.72 15.40
N GLY A 144 24.70 16.98 15.39
CA GLY A 144 24.71 15.61 14.86
C GLY A 144 23.74 14.70 15.62
N LEU A 145 23.71 14.75 16.95
CA LEU A 145 22.83 13.93 17.78
C LEU A 145 21.34 14.23 17.57
N VAL A 146 20.95 15.51 17.50
CA VAL A 146 19.56 15.90 17.20
C VAL A 146 19.14 15.39 15.83
N SER A 147 20.03 15.53 14.83
CA SER A 147 19.76 15.01 13.49
C SER A 147 19.55 13.50 13.47
N VAL A 148 20.37 12.73 14.19
CA VAL A 148 20.24 11.27 14.30
C VAL A 148 18.93 10.89 14.99
N ALA A 149 18.56 11.56 16.08
CA ALA A 149 17.32 11.28 16.81
C ALA A 149 16.09 11.46 15.91
N LEU A 150 16.03 12.52 15.12
CA LEU A 150 14.92 12.77 14.17
C LEU A 150 14.91 11.80 13.01
N ILE A 151 16.08 11.40 12.48
CA ILE A 151 16.18 10.36 11.45
C ILE A 151 15.61 9.04 11.98
N ILE A 152 16.06 8.59 13.15
CA ILE A 152 15.58 7.36 13.77
C ILE A 152 14.07 7.42 13.96
N PHE A 153 13.56 8.50 14.54
CA PHE A 153 12.13 8.69 14.80
C PHE A 153 11.30 8.53 13.51
N PHE A 154 11.49 9.41 12.54
CA PHE A 154 10.65 9.40 11.34
C PHE A 154 10.85 8.18 10.44
N MET A 155 12.09 7.71 10.29
CA MET A 155 12.35 6.56 9.41
C MET A 155 11.87 5.26 10.01
N THR A 156 11.85 5.11 11.34
CA THR A 156 11.25 3.93 11.99
C THR A 156 9.75 3.91 11.77
N PHE A 157 9.05 5.05 11.88
CA PHE A 157 7.63 5.14 11.54
C PHE A 157 7.37 4.79 10.06
N ASN A 158 8.22 5.26 9.15
CA ASN A 158 8.07 4.92 7.73
C ASN A 158 8.31 3.42 7.47
N LEU A 159 9.28 2.80 8.17
CA LEU A 159 9.48 1.35 8.08
C LEU A 159 8.24 0.57 8.48
N VAL A 160 7.51 1.00 9.51
CA VAL A 160 6.22 0.39 9.89
C VAL A 160 5.26 0.35 8.71
N ALA A 161 5.13 1.47 7.97
CA ALA A 161 4.30 1.53 6.77
C ALA A 161 4.77 0.56 5.67
N GLN A 162 6.08 0.45 5.45
CA GLN A 162 6.62 -0.48 4.45
C GLN A 162 6.39 -1.95 4.86
N PHE A 163 6.51 -2.28 6.14
CA PHE A 163 6.23 -3.63 6.62
C PHE A 163 4.75 -4.00 6.46
N LYS A 164 3.82 -3.07 6.74
CA LYS A 164 2.40 -3.22 6.41
C LYS A 164 2.21 -3.50 4.92
N ALA A 165 2.80 -2.67 4.06
CA ALA A 165 2.66 -2.83 2.61
C ALA A 165 3.16 -4.20 2.11
N GLY A 166 4.34 -4.63 2.55
CA GLY A 166 4.90 -5.93 2.18
C GLY A 166 4.05 -7.10 2.65
N SER A 167 3.45 -6.98 3.83
CA SER A 167 2.55 -7.99 4.40
C SER A 167 1.25 -8.12 3.61
N GLU A 168 0.63 -6.99 3.22
CA GLU A 168 -0.60 -7.00 2.42
C GLU A 168 -0.37 -7.51 1.00
N ILE A 169 0.81 -7.26 0.40
CA ILE A 169 1.19 -7.84 -0.88
C ILE A 169 1.28 -9.38 -0.76
N LEU A 170 2.00 -9.88 0.26
CA LEU A 170 2.12 -11.32 0.50
C LEU A 170 0.77 -11.96 0.84
N ARG A 171 -0.06 -11.30 1.64
CA ARG A 171 -1.41 -11.76 1.98
C ARG A 171 -2.27 -11.95 0.74
N THR A 172 -2.21 -11.02 -0.20
CA THR A 172 -2.94 -11.11 -1.48
C THR A 172 -2.37 -12.23 -2.37
N LEU A 173 -1.04 -12.42 -2.37
CA LEU A 173 -0.38 -13.45 -3.15
C LEU A 173 -0.62 -14.86 -2.62
N LEU A 174 -0.58 -15.03 -1.29
CA LEU A 174 -0.65 -16.33 -0.62
C LEU A 174 -2.07 -16.77 -0.27
N GLY A 175 -3.00 -15.82 -0.14
CA GLY A 175 -4.40 -16.08 0.24
C GLY A 175 -5.10 -17.17 -0.59
N PRO A 176 -4.91 -17.24 -1.93
CA PRO A 176 -5.48 -18.29 -2.75
C PRO A 176 -4.85 -19.69 -2.56
N ILE A 177 -3.82 -19.85 -1.75
CA ILE A 177 -3.04 -21.10 -1.63
C ILE A 177 -3.51 -21.92 -0.44
N ASP A 178 -4.01 -23.12 -0.66
CA ASP A 178 -4.52 -24.01 0.39
C ASP A 178 -3.48 -24.33 1.47
N ALA A 179 -2.22 -24.52 1.07
CA ALA A 179 -1.13 -24.77 2.02
C ALA A 179 -0.91 -23.59 2.97
N PHE A 180 -1.07 -22.36 2.48
CA PHE A 180 -1.00 -21.15 3.32
C PHE A 180 -2.18 -21.08 4.29
N ASN A 181 -3.39 -21.33 3.80
CA ASN A 181 -4.61 -21.31 4.62
C ASN A 181 -4.57 -22.40 5.70
N SER A 182 -4.06 -23.60 5.35
CA SER A 182 -3.83 -24.67 6.31
C SER A 182 -2.79 -24.31 7.37
N ALA A 183 -1.72 -23.61 6.98
CA ALA A 183 -0.71 -23.11 7.91
C ALA A 183 -1.28 -22.04 8.85
N VAL A 184 -2.10 -21.13 8.34
CA VAL A 184 -2.79 -20.10 9.14
C VAL A 184 -3.75 -20.74 10.13
N ALA A 185 -4.54 -21.74 9.70
CA ALA A 185 -5.48 -22.46 10.56
C ALA A 185 -4.80 -23.27 11.68
N ALA A 186 -3.56 -23.70 11.45
CA ALA A 186 -2.75 -24.42 12.46
C ALA A 186 -2.11 -23.49 13.50
N LEU A 187 -2.18 -22.17 13.33
CA LEU A 187 -1.59 -21.21 14.28
C LEU A 187 -2.47 -21.12 15.53
N PRO A 188 -1.83 -20.94 16.72
CA PRO A 188 -2.58 -20.72 17.95
C PRO A 188 -3.42 -19.43 17.88
N GLU A 189 -4.60 -19.41 18.46
CA GLU A 189 -5.50 -18.24 18.48
C GLU A 189 -4.81 -16.96 19.00
N TRP A 190 -3.96 -17.07 20.01
CA TRP A 190 -3.23 -15.93 20.54
C TRP A 190 -2.35 -15.22 19.48
N PHE A 191 -1.84 -15.96 18.48
CA PHE A 191 -1.02 -15.37 17.41
C PHE A 191 -1.80 -14.38 16.54
N GLY A 192 -3.05 -14.72 16.19
CA GLY A 192 -3.94 -13.82 15.44
C GLY A 192 -4.40 -12.61 16.27
N ASN A 193 -4.53 -12.78 17.58
CA ASN A 193 -5.04 -11.74 18.47
C ASN A 193 -4.06 -10.58 18.72
N PHE A 194 -2.76 -10.74 18.37
CA PHE A 194 -1.80 -9.63 18.41
C PHE A 194 -2.08 -8.56 17.36
N SER A 195 -2.82 -8.87 16.31
CA SER A 195 -3.17 -7.93 15.26
C SER A 195 -4.67 -7.88 15.04
N GLY A 196 -5.24 -6.68 14.96
CA GLY A 196 -6.63 -6.50 14.52
C GLY A 196 -6.90 -6.97 13.08
N LEU A 197 -5.82 -7.27 12.30
CA LEU A 197 -5.90 -7.67 10.90
C LEU A 197 -5.90 -9.20 10.67
N GLY A 198 -5.67 -10.01 11.72
CA GLY A 198 -5.79 -11.46 11.67
C GLY A 198 -4.47 -12.24 11.61
N ALA A 199 -4.58 -13.58 11.72
CA ALA A 199 -3.42 -14.48 11.77
C ALA A 199 -2.69 -14.57 10.41
N ASP A 200 -3.41 -14.48 9.32
CA ASP A 200 -2.89 -14.44 7.94
C ASP A 200 -2.00 -13.22 7.70
N TYR A 201 -2.45 -12.04 8.13
CA TYR A 201 -1.63 -10.83 8.09
C TYR A 201 -0.37 -10.98 8.94
N MET A 202 -0.51 -11.48 10.18
CA MET A 202 0.61 -11.68 11.10
C MET A 202 1.65 -12.64 10.54
N LEU A 203 1.22 -13.74 9.93
CA LEU A 203 2.13 -14.69 9.29
C LEU A 203 2.90 -14.03 8.13
N CYS A 204 2.18 -13.31 7.26
CA CYS A 204 2.80 -12.56 6.16
C CYS A 204 3.77 -11.49 6.68
N LEU A 205 3.43 -10.78 7.77
CA LEU A 205 4.29 -9.78 8.40
C LEU A 205 5.60 -10.38 8.91
N VAL A 206 5.53 -11.52 9.57
CA VAL A 206 6.74 -12.22 10.07
C VAL A 206 7.60 -12.72 8.92
N VAL A 207 6.99 -13.36 7.91
CA VAL A 207 7.71 -13.87 6.73
C VAL A 207 8.39 -12.74 5.97
N PHE A 208 7.68 -11.67 5.66
CA PHE A 208 8.23 -10.49 5.00
C PHE A 208 9.35 -9.85 5.82
N GLY A 209 9.07 -9.58 7.10
CA GLY A 209 10.00 -8.90 7.99
C GLY A 209 11.31 -9.65 8.15
N VAL A 210 11.26 -10.96 8.41
CA VAL A 210 12.47 -11.78 8.54
C VAL A 210 13.26 -11.82 7.23
N ALA A 211 12.57 -12.04 6.09
CA ALA A 211 13.23 -12.10 4.79
C ALA A 211 13.99 -10.80 4.47
N VAL A 212 13.32 -9.63 4.66
CA VAL A 212 13.92 -8.33 4.33
C VAL A 212 15.04 -7.97 5.31
N ILE A 213 14.87 -8.20 6.62
CA ILE A 213 15.91 -7.93 7.62
C ILE A 213 17.18 -8.76 7.33
N VAL A 214 17.02 -10.05 7.04
CA VAL A 214 18.16 -10.93 6.72
C VAL A 214 18.85 -10.46 5.45
N TYR A 215 18.09 -10.23 4.39
CA TYR A 215 18.61 -9.78 3.11
C TYR A 215 19.39 -8.45 3.22
N THR A 216 18.81 -7.44 3.86
CA THR A 216 19.44 -6.10 4.02
C THR A 216 20.70 -6.17 4.87
N THR A 217 20.66 -6.99 5.94
CA THR A 217 21.82 -7.15 6.85
C THR A 217 23.05 -7.68 6.10
N TYR A 218 22.86 -8.61 5.17
CA TYR A 218 23.97 -9.17 4.39
C TYR A 218 24.39 -8.33 3.19
N GLY A 219 23.45 -7.56 2.60
CA GLY A 219 23.65 -6.90 1.31
C GLY A 219 24.51 -5.64 1.36
N GLY A 220 24.28 -4.75 2.30
CA GLY A 220 24.91 -3.43 2.36
C GLY A 220 24.51 -2.52 1.17
N PHE A 221 25.02 -1.27 1.14
CA PHE A 221 24.63 -0.26 0.14
C PHE A 221 24.89 -0.68 -1.32
N HIS A 222 25.97 -1.37 -1.57
CA HIS A 222 26.32 -1.76 -2.96
C HIS A 222 25.36 -2.81 -3.51
N ALA A 223 24.93 -3.75 -2.68
CA ALA A 223 23.89 -4.71 -3.06
C ALA A 223 22.57 -3.98 -3.27
N VAL A 224 22.21 -3.06 -2.37
CA VAL A 224 21.00 -2.24 -2.47
C VAL A 224 20.97 -1.45 -3.79
N VAL A 225 22.07 -0.80 -4.19
CA VAL A 225 22.11 -0.06 -5.49
C VAL A 225 21.80 -0.97 -6.68
N TRP A 226 22.37 -2.18 -6.74
CA TRP A 226 22.15 -3.08 -7.88
C TRP A 226 20.78 -3.77 -7.84
N THR A 227 20.28 -4.09 -6.64
CA THR A 227 18.91 -4.55 -6.51
C THR A 227 17.92 -3.43 -6.82
N ASP A 228 18.16 -2.17 -6.42
CA ASP A 228 17.37 -1.01 -6.79
C ASP A 228 17.28 -0.83 -8.32
N VAL A 229 18.38 -1.07 -9.04
CA VAL A 229 18.38 -1.01 -10.52
C VAL A 229 17.43 -2.06 -11.11
N MET A 230 17.52 -3.31 -10.66
CA MET A 230 16.62 -4.38 -11.10
C MET A 230 15.17 -4.07 -10.70
N GLN A 231 14.95 -3.67 -9.46
CA GLN A 231 13.63 -3.31 -8.92
C GLN A 231 13.00 -2.16 -9.69
N GLY A 232 13.79 -1.13 -10.03
CA GLY A 232 13.33 -0.02 -10.86
C GLY A 232 12.87 -0.47 -12.26
N ILE A 233 13.56 -1.43 -12.87
CA ILE A 233 13.16 -2.01 -14.17
C ILE A 233 11.85 -2.80 -14.00
N VAL A 234 11.72 -3.63 -12.96
CA VAL A 234 10.53 -4.43 -12.69
C VAL A 234 9.31 -3.54 -12.45
N MET A 235 9.46 -2.46 -11.67
CA MET A 235 8.39 -1.47 -11.47
C MET A 235 7.91 -0.86 -12.78
N LEU A 236 8.84 -0.43 -13.64
CA LEU A 236 8.52 0.17 -14.93
C LEU A 236 7.81 -0.81 -15.87
N VAL A 237 8.33 -2.03 -15.98
CA VAL A 237 7.75 -3.08 -16.83
C VAL A 237 6.35 -3.45 -16.34
N GLY A 238 6.18 -3.60 -15.03
CA GLY A 238 4.87 -3.91 -14.43
C GLY A 238 3.81 -2.87 -14.78
N VAL A 239 4.13 -1.59 -14.62
CA VAL A 239 3.19 -0.50 -14.93
C VAL A 239 2.88 -0.40 -16.43
N ILE A 240 3.89 -0.57 -17.30
CA ILE A 240 3.69 -0.54 -18.77
C ILE A 240 2.76 -1.68 -19.23
N ILE A 241 2.86 -2.86 -18.63
CA ILE A 241 1.99 -3.99 -18.95
C ILE A 241 0.58 -3.76 -18.41
N MET A 242 0.45 -3.28 -17.17
CA MET A 242 -0.86 -3.08 -16.54
C MET A 242 -1.70 -2.02 -17.24
N LEU A 243 -1.09 -0.96 -17.78
CA LEU A 243 -1.81 0.17 -18.34
C LEU A 243 -2.79 -0.22 -19.47
N PRO A 244 -2.35 -0.85 -20.57
CA PRO A 244 -3.27 -1.26 -21.65
C PRO A 244 -4.28 -2.31 -21.19
N LEU A 245 -3.89 -3.25 -20.32
CA LEU A 245 -4.81 -4.24 -19.79
C LEU A 245 -5.93 -3.59 -18.97
N ALA A 246 -5.59 -2.63 -18.12
CA ALA A 246 -6.57 -1.92 -17.31
C ALA A 246 -7.57 -1.12 -18.16
N ILE A 247 -7.08 -0.38 -19.16
CA ILE A 247 -7.94 0.42 -20.02
C ILE A 247 -8.89 -0.48 -20.85
N ASN A 248 -8.36 -1.54 -21.45
CA ASN A 248 -9.15 -2.43 -22.28
C ASN A 248 -10.23 -3.14 -21.44
N GLN A 249 -9.85 -3.79 -20.35
CA GLN A 249 -10.81 -4.51 -19.51
C GLN A 249 -11.85 -3.59 -18.87
N ALA A 250 -11.44 -2.38 -18.42
CA ALA A 250 -12.39 -1.42 -17.88
C ALA A 250 -13.38 -0.92 -18.97
N THR A 251 -12.93 -0.76 -20.21
CA THR A 251 -13.79 -0.41 -21.33
C THR A 251 -14.77 -1.54 -21.65
N ASP A 252 -14.29 -2.78 -21.65
CA ASP A 252 -15.12 -3.96 -21.91
C ASP A 252 -16.15 -4.23 -20.79
N ALA A 253 -15.84 -3.82 -19.55
CA ALA A 253 -16.75 -3.92 -18.42
C ALA A 253 -17.85 -2.84 -18.40
N ILE A 254 -17.74 -1.81 -19.22
CA ILE A 254 -18.78 -0.77 -19.39
C ILE A 254 -19.77 -1.24 -20.45
N ASP A 255 -21.05 -1.17 -20.13
CA ASP A 255 -22.10 -1.56 -21.07
C ASP A 255 -22.07 -0.68 -22.32
N SER A 256 -21.92 -1.30 -23.49
CA SER A 256 -21.83 -0.62 -24.78
C SER A 256 -23.12 0.13 -25.17
N SER A 257 -24.23 -0.18 -24.52
CA SER A 257 -25.51 0.56 -24.70
C SER A 257 -25.48 1.91 -23.99
N ASP A 258 -24.66 2.08 -22.98
CA ASP A 258 -24.62 3.29 -22.13
C ASP A 258 -23.53 4.31 -22.53
N SER A 259 -22.55 3.94 -23.36
CA SER A 259 -21.47 4.83 -23.76
C SER A 259 -21.13 4.69 -25.25
N SER A 260 -21.14 5.84 -25.95
CA SER A 260 -20.64 5.94 -27.33
C SER A 260 -19.13 6.14 -27.41
N LYS A 261 -18.43 6.20 -26.25
CA LYS A 261 -17.01 6.46 -26.11
C LYS A 261 -16.24 5.17 -25.82
N THR A 262 -14.96 5.18 -26.10
CA THR A 262 -14.05 4.06 -25.89
C THR A 262 -12.82 4.47 -25.05
N GLY A 263 -12.14 3.51 -24.46
CA GLY A 263 -10.93 3.74 -23.68
C GLY A 263 -11.17 4.64 -22.45
N MET A 264 -10.20 5.50 -22.12
CA MET A 264 -10.27 6.36 -20.94
C MET A 264 -11.43 7.37 -20.97
N ALA A 265 -11.96 7.70 -22.13
CA ALA A 265 -13.14 8.58 -22.22
C ALA A 265 -14.39 7.88 -21.69
N ALA A 266 -14.56 6.58 -21.99
CA ALA A 266 -15.65 5.77 -21.44
C ALA A 266 -15.49 5.57 -19.93
N VAL A 267 -14.27 5.25 -19.48
CA VAL A 267 -13.95 5.09 -18.04
C VAL A 267 -14.30 6.37 -17.26
N THR A 268 -13.90 7.53 -17.77
CA THR A 268 -14.17 8.81 -17.10
C THR A 268 -15.66 9.15 -17.09
N GLU A 269 -16.38 8.85 -18.17
CA GLU A 269 -17.83 9.03 -18.25
C GLU A 269 -18.56 8.14 -17.25
N GLU A 270 -18.14 6.90 -17.11
CA GLU A 270 -18.73 5.98 -16.13
C GLU A 270 -18.43 6.42 -14.69
N MET A 271 -17.19 6.83 -14.41
CA MET A 271 -16.85 7.39 -13.11
C MET A 271 -17.65 8.66 -12.76
N ALA A 272 -18.03 9.44 -13.77
CA ALA A 272 -18.87 10.63 -13.58
C ALA A 272 -20.31 10.30 -13.15
N LYS A 273 -20.77 9.07 -13.38
CA LYS A 273 -22.09 8.58 -12.93
C LYS A 273 -22.05 7.97 -11.53
N MET A 274 -20.85 7.68 -10.99
CA MET A 274 -20.70 7.01 -9.70
C MET A 274 -20.96 7.95 -8.53
N VAL A 275 -21.54 7.38 -7.48
CA VAL A 275 -21.80 8.04 -6.20
C VAL A 275 -20.75 7.59 -5.19
N PRO A 276 -20.21 8.49 -4.35
CA PRO A 276 -19.30 8.09 -3.29
C PRO A 276 -19.95 7.10 -2.32
N PRO A 277 -19.21 6.11 -1.81
CA PRO A 277 -19.73 5.21 -0.81
C PRO A 277 -20.01 5.94 0.51
N ARG A 278 -20.99 5.45 1.28
CA ARG A 278 -21.33 5.98 2.58
C ARG A 278 -20.76 5.10 3.68
N TYR A 279 -20.05 5.69 4.63
CA TYR A 279 -19.58 5.01 5.84
C TYR A 279 -20.69 5.02 6.89
N VAL A 280 -21.03 3.86 7.39
CA VAL A 280 -22.14 3.64 8.31
C VAL A 280 -21.75 2.67 9.42
N THR A 281 -22.47 2.74 10.53
CA THR A 281 -22.45 1.69 11.55
C THR A 281 -23.73 0.90 11.44
N ILE A 282 -23.63 -0.40 11.21
CA ILE A 282 -24.76 -1.32 11.17
C ILE A 282 -24.80 -2.14 12.46
N GLY A 283 -25.97 -2.26 13.04
CA GLY A 283 -26.22 -3.21 14.12
C GLY A 283 -26.61 -4.55 13.52
N LEU A 284 -25.81 -5.57 13.75
CA LEU A 284 -26.13 -6.93 13.36
C LEU A 284 -26.71 -7.66 14.55
N SER A 285 -27.85 -8.33 14.37
CA SER A 285 -28.50 -9.15 15.40
C SER A 285 -28.61 -10.59 14.95
N LEU A 286 -28.49 -11.51 15.87
CA LEU A 286 -28.70 -12.94 15.69
C LEU A 286 -30.01 -13.34 16.37
N PRO A 287 -30.79 -14.28 15.81
CA PRO A 287 -32.02 -14.80 16.45
C PRO A 287 -31.72 -15.41 17.82
N GLU A 288 -30.61 -16.09 17.93
CA GLU A 288 -30.09 -16.62 19.19
C GLU A 288 -28.71 -16.06 19.47
N SER A 289 -28.45 -15.65 20.70
CA SER A 289 -27.12 -15.15 21.07
C SER A 289 -26.07 -16.24 20.89
N PRO A 290 -24.94 -15.95 20.25
CA PRO A 290 -23.90 -16.95 19.97
C PRO A 290 -23.33 -17.49 21.30
N THR A 291 -23.11 -18.79 21.35
CA THR A 291 -22.52 -19.46 22.54
C THR A 291 -20.98 -19.26 22.59
N LYS A 292 -20.39 -18.85 21.51
CA LYS A 292 -18.94 -18.52 21.36
C LYS A 292 -18.79 -17.23 20.58
N ASP A 293 -17.65 -16.58 20.75
CA ASP A 293 -17.30 -15.41 19.96
C ASP A 293 -17.20 -15.76 18.47
N VAL A 294 -17.94 -15.02 17.65
CA VAL A 294 -17.96 -15.18 16.19
C VAL A 294 -17.26 -14.03 15.54
N GLN A 295 -16.27 -14.32 14.72
CA GLN A 295 -15.47 -13.31 14.02
C GLN A 295 -16.08 -12.96 12.66
N ILE A 296 -16.22 -11.66 12.39
CA ILE A 296 -16.65 -11.12 11.10
C ILE A 296 -15.39 -10.50 10.46
N PRO A 297 -14.84 -11.09 9.39
CA PRO A 297 -13.68 -10.53 8.69
C PRO A 297 -13.99 -9.19 8.04
N PRO A 298 -12.95 -8.34 7.80
CA PRO A 298 -13.10 -7.17 6.94
C PRO A 298 -13.49 -7.61 5.53
N GLY A 299 -14.22 -6.76 4.82
CA GLY A 299 -14.69 -7.06 3.46
C GLY A 299 -15.89 -8.01 3.38
N THR A 300 -16.48 -8.38 4.52
CA THR A 300 -17.70 -9.22 4.56
C THR A 300 -18.90 -8.47 4.01
N TRP A 301 -19.63 -9.09 3.08
CA TRP A 301 -20.83 -8.51 2.48
C TRP A 301 -22.05 -8.72 3.36
N VAL A 302 -22.87 -7.67 3.50
CA VAL A 302 -24.12 -7.65 4.25
C VAL A 302 -25.18 -6.94 3.42
N SER A 303 -26.37 -7.48 3.29
CA SER A 303 -27.48 -6.81 2.59
C SER A 303 -28.71 -6.71 3.48
N SER A 304 -29.52 -5.68 3.30
CA SER A 304 -30.77 -5.49 4.06
C SER A 304 -31.96 -6.29 3.51
N GLN A 305 -31.81 -6.92 2.37
CA GLN A 305 -32.89 -7.60 1.64
C GLN A 305 -34.20 -6.78 1.59
N GLY A 306 -35.35 -7.42 1.73
CA GLY A 306 -36.64 -6.79 1.78
C GLY A 306 -36.91 -5.87 2.97
N LYS A 307 -35.98 -5.77 3.94
CA LYS A 307 -36.14 -4.87 5.08
C LYS A 307 -35.92 -3.43 4.64
N VAL A 308 -36.89 -2.56 4.90
CA VAL A 308 -36.81 -1.13 4.64
C VAL A 308 -36.00 -0.48 5.75
N LEU A 309 -34.81 0.03 5.41
CA LEU A 309 -33.95 0.78 6.31
C LEU A 309 -33.86 2.23 5.78
N HIS A 310 -34.24 3.20 6.61
CA HIS A 310 -34.28 4.62 6.22
C HIS A 310 -35.02 4.86 4.88
N GLY A 311 -36.14 4.17 4.69
CA GLY A 311 -36.98 4.33 3.49
C GLY A 311 -36.51 3.63 2.22
N LYS A 312 -35.37 2.94 2.24
CA LYS A 312 -34.80 2.19 1.10
C LYS A 312 -34.70 0.69 1.42
N SER A 313 -35.03 -0.16 0.45
CA SER A 313 -34.83 -1.63 0.50
C SER A 313 -33.62 -2.02 -0.36
N GLY A 314 -33.12 -3.25 -0.22
CA GLY A 314 -32.04 -3.79 -1.03
C GLY A 314 -30.70 -3.05 -0.85
N ARG A 315 -30.41 -2.57 0.35
CA ARG A 315 -29.14 -1.91 0.67
C ARG A 315 -28.06 -2.93 0.87
N VAL A 316 -26.87 -2.68 0.30
CA VAL A 316 -25.71 -3.57 0.34
C VAL A 316 -24.58 -2.87 1.08
N PHE A 317 -23.98 -3.57 2.01
CA PHE A 317 -22.91 -3.08 2.87
C PHE A 317 -21.70 -4.03 2.77
N ARG A 318 -20.52 -3.49 3.05
CA ARG A 318 -19.29 -4.28 3.19
C ARG A 318 -18.58 -3.87 4.48
N THR A 319 -18.24 -4.83 5.34
CA THR A 319 -17.61 -4.54 6.63
C THR A 319 -16.23 -3.93 6.43
N LYS A 320 -15.92 -2.89 7.20
CA LYS A 320 -14.67 -2.12 7.06
C LYS A 320 -13.52 -2.78 7.81
N GLN A 321 -13.78 -3.31 8.98
CA GLN A 321 -12.76 -3.89 9.83
C GLN A 321 -13.23 -5.21 10.43
N ARG A 322 -12.28 -5.96 11.00
CA ARG A 322 -12.59 -7.19 11.71
C ARG A 322 -13.45 -6.87 12.94
N ASN A 323 -14.57 -7.51 13.04
CA ASN A 323 -15.47 -7.39 14.16
C ASN A 323 -15.68 -8.74 14.84
N VAL A 324 -16.05 -8.71 16.11
CA VAL A 324 -16.34 -9.91 16.90
C VAL A 324 -17.72 -9.79 17.45
N PHE A 325 -18.58 -10.77 17.14
CA PHE A 325 -19.81 -11.02 17.89
C PHE A 325 -19.43 -11.72 19.18
N SER A 326 -19.54 -11.02 20.29
CA SER A 326 -19.24 -11.60 21.59
C SER A 326 -20.31 -12.62 22.01
N ALA A 327 -19.87 -13.70 22.66
CA ALA A 327 -20.76 -14.70 23.20
C ALA A 327 -21.82 -14.05 24.11
N GLY A 328 -23.08 -14.37 23.87
CA GLY A 328 -24.20 -13.83 24.62
C GLY A 328 -24.67 -12.42 24.22
N ALA A 329 -24.00 -11.76 23.27
CA ALA A 329 -24.43 -10.44 22.80
C ALA A 329 -25.60 -10.56 21.80
N PRO A 330 -26.71 -9.86 22.01
CA PRO A 330 -27.85 -9.90 21.08
C PRO A 330 -27.60 -9.04 19.81
N VAL A 331 -26.74 -8.04 19.89
CA VAL A 331 -26.41 -7.10 18.79
C VAL A 331 -24.94 -6.80 18.82
N SER A 332 -24.30 -6.79 17.64
CA SER A 332 -22.95 -6.29 17.43
C SER A 332 -22.98 -5.07 16.50
N LEU A 333 -22.34 -3.98 16.91
CA LEU A 333 -22.17 -2.80 16.06
C LEU A 333 -20.95 -2.99 15.17
N VAL A 334 -21.14 -2.87 13.86
CA VAL A 334 -20.12 -3.12 12.85
C VAL A 334 -19.98 -1.91 11.96
N GLU A 335 -18.78 -1.38 11.83
CA GLU A 335 -18.47 -0.36 10.82
C GLU A 335 -18.47 -0.99 9.42
N ALA A 336 -19.20 -0.37 8.51
CA ALA A 336 -19.39 -0.85 7.15
C ALA A 336 -19.40 0.29 6.13
N ILE A 337 -19.19 -0.07 4.89
CA ILE A 337 -19.29 0.81 3.74
C ILE A 337 -20.54 0.42 2.97
N GLU A 338 -21.48 1.35 2.80
CA GLU A 338 -22.65 1.13 1.96
C GLU A 338 -22.29 1.36 0.50
N ILE A 339 -22.61 0.40 -0.35
CA ILE A 339 -22.45 0.49 -1.80
C ILE A 339 -23.75 0.97 -2.41
N ILE A 340 -23.75 2.22 -2.86
CA ILE A 340 -24.96 2.91 -3.30
C ILE A 340 -25.18 2.77 -4.78
N SER A 341 -24.13 2.94 -5.58
CA SER A 341 -24.22 2.94 -7.04
C SER A 341 -24.77 1.61 -7.58
N PRO A 342 -25.85 1.60 -8.37
CA PRO A 342 -26.40 0.38 -8.96
C PRO A 342 -25.39 -0.37 -9.83
N SER A 343 -24.55 0.36 -10.57
CA SER A 343 -23.51 -0.21 -11.43
C SER A 343 -22.41 -0.90 -10.58
N ASP A 344 -22.05 -0.34 -9.43
CA ASP A 344 -21.09 -0.96 -8.52
C ASP A 344 -21.65 -2.22 -7.87
N LYS A 345 -22.92 -2.23 -7.50
CA LYS A 345 -23.62 -3.44 -6.99
C LYS A 345 -23.57 -4.57 -8.02
N ARG A 346 -23.92 -4.26 -9.27
CA ARG A 346 -23.89 -5.23 -10.38
C ARG A 346 -22.48 -5.78 -10.61
N ARG A 347 -21.48 -4.90 -10.74
CA ARG A 347 -20.08 -5.29 -10.99
C ARG A 347 -19.50 -6.07 -9.81
N SER A 348 -19.85 -5.74 -8.59
CA SER A 348 -19.46 -6.53 -7.41
C SER A 348 -19.94 -7.97 -7.51
N PHE A 349 -21.15 -8.17 -7.98
CA PHE A 349 -21.71 -9.50 -8.21
C PHE A 349 -20.99 -10.23 -9.34
N GLU A 350 -20.80 -9.58 -10.50
CA GLU A 350 -20.10 -10.15 -11.66
C GLU A 350 -18.64 -10.53 -11.32
N ALA A 351 -17.96 -9.71 -10.53
CA ALA A 351 -16.61 -10.01 -10.06
C ALA A 351 -16.57 -11.25 -9.17
N MET A 352 -17.52 -11.39 -8.27
CA MET A 352 -17.66 -12.60 -7.43
C MET A 352 -17.98 -13.84 -8.28
N GLU A 353 -18.86 -13.71 -9.25
CA GLU A 353 -19.22 -14.81 -10.16
C GLU A 353 -18.04 -15.23 -11.04
N SER A 354 -17.23 -14.28 -11.55
CA SER A 354 -16.07 -14.58 -12.38
C SER A 354 -14.95 -15.28 -11.60
N GLN A 355 -14.74 -14.90 -10.34
CA GLN A 355 -13.79 -15.59 -9.45
C GLN A 355 -14.19 -17.06 -9.27
N ASN A 356 -15.48 -17.34 -9.17
CA ASN A 356 -15.99 -18.70 -9.03
C ASN A 356 -15.85 -19.56 -10.29
N LYS A 357 -16.02 -18.99 -11.48
CA LYS A 357 -15.91 -19.72 -12.76
C LYS A 357 -14.48 -20.18 -13.06
N ASN A 358 -13.49 -19.46 -12.57
CA ASN A 358 -12.08 -19.77 -12.79
C ASN A 358 -11.53 -20.84 -11.83
N ASP A 359 -12.30 -21.20 -10.82
CA ASP A 359 -11.96 -22.30 -9.92
C ASP A 359 -12.41 -23.63 -10.54
N THR A 360 -11.47 -24.35 -11.15
CA THR A 360 -11.64 -25.56 -12.00
C THR A 360 -12.18 -26.78 -11.28
N GLY A 361 -13.06 -26.63 -10.34
CA GLY A 361 -13.64 -27.74 -9.61
C GLY A 361 -15.04 -27.50 -9.08
N GLY A 362 -15.70 -26.42 -9.48
CA GLY A 362 -17.01 -26.05 -8.91
C GLY A 362 -16.92 -25.70 -7.42
N VAL A 363 -15.73 -25.38 -6.96
CA VAL A 363 -15.43 -25.00 -5.58
C VAL A 363 -15.05 -23.52 -5.58
N ALA A 364 -15.97 -22.67 -5.26
CA ALA A 364 -15.68 -21.27 -4.97
C ALA A 364 -14.97 -21.17 -3.60
N SER A 365 -13.68 -21.46 -3.58
CA SER A 365 -12.89 -21.36 -2.35
C SER A 365 -12.71 -19.92 -1.86
N ASN A 366 -13.05 -18.93 -2.67
CA ASN A 366 -12.75 -17.52 -2.42
C ASN A 366 -13.92 -16.55 -2.60
N LEU A 367 -15.16 -17.03 -2.54
CA LEU A 367 -16.28 -16.11 -2.45
C LEU A 367 -16.23 -15.47 -1.07
N GLU A 368 -15.72 -14.23 -1.00
CA GLU A 368 -15.79 -13.40 0.21
C GLU A 368 -17.23 -12.89 0.50
N VAL A 369 -18.23 -13.57 -0.03
CA VAL A 369 -19.63 -13.37 0.35
C VAL A 369 -19.86 -14.12 1.63
N ARG A 370 -19.79 -13.42 2.73
CA ARG A 370 -19.78 -14.03 4.06
C ARG A 370 -20.96 -13.62 4.91
N LEU A 371 -22.02 -13.07 4.31
CA LEU A 371 -23.18 -12.69 5.10
C LEU A 371 -24.51 -12.95 4.46
N VAL A 372 -25.19 -13.63 5.22
CA VAL A 372 -26.45 -14.21 5.19
C VAL A 372 -27.49 -13.29 5.73
N LEU A 373 -28.57 -13.20 5.07
CA LEU A 373 -29.53 -12.21 5.43
C LEU A 373 -30.91 -12.70 5.64
N ASN A 374 -31.36 -13.74 5.61
CA ASN A 374 -32.63 -14.31 6.06
C ASN A 374 -32.64 -15.81 5.76
N ASN A 375 -33.28 -16.55 6.61
CA ASN A 375 -33.69 -17.90 6.33
C ASN A 375 -34.69 -17.87 5.18
N ALA A 376 -34.36 -18.52 4.10
CA ALA A 376 -35.21 -18.67 2.93
C ALA A 376 -35.37 -20.14 2.59
N LYS A 377 -36.47 -20.45 1.91
CA LYS A 377 -36.63 -21.76 1.32
C LYS A 377 -36.49 -21.69 -0.19
N VAL A 378 -35.56 -22.45 -0.72
CA VAL A 378 -35.42 -22.63 -2.16
C VAL A 378 -36.25 -23.83 -2.57
N ARG A 379 -37.23 -23.60 -3.42
CA ARG A 379 -38.04 -24.67 -3.98
C ARG A 379 -37.55 -25.04 -5.35
N ILE A 380 -37.24 -26.32 -5.54
CA ILE A 380 -36.92 -26.86 -6.85
C ILE A 380 -38.21 -26.88 -7.69
N PRO A 381 -38.23 -26.32 -8.91
CA PRO A 381 -39.42 -26.34 -9.73
C PRO A 381 -39.93 -27.77 -9.92
N SER A 382 -41.26 -27.97 -9.77
CA SER A 382 -41.90 -29.28 -9.92
C SER A 382 -41.86 -29.80 -11.38
N ASP A 383 -41.64 -28.93 -12.33
CA ASP A 383 -41.50 -29.17 -13.78
C ASP A 383 -40.04 -29.20 -14.27
N TYR A 384 -39.09 -29.26 -13.35
CA TYR A 384 -37.68 -29.33 -13.70
C TYR A 384 -37.34 -30.62 -14.45
N VAL A 385 -36.76 -30.48 -15.64
CA VAL A 385 -36.49 -31.57 -16.58
C VAL A 385 -34.99 -31.94 -16.60
N GLY A 386 -34.34 -32.09 -15.46
CA GLY A 386 -32.94 -32.51 -15.35
C GLY A 386 -32.78 -33.75 -14.46
N ASP A 387 -31.65 -34.45 -14.60
CA ASP A 387 -31.32 -35.57 -13.72
C ASP A 387 -30.72 -35.06 -12.43
N LEU A 388 -31.57 -34.86 -11.43
CA LEU A 388 -31.19 -34.38 -10.08
C LEU A 388 -30.64 -35.51 -9.19
N SER A 389 -30.71 -36.78 -9.63
CA SER A 389 -30.33 -37.94 -8.82
C SER A 389 -28.83 -38.02 -8.50
N LYS A 390 -28.01 -37.28 -9.23
CA LYS A 390 -26.53 -37.18 -9.07
C LYS A 390 -26.06 -35.92 -8.42
N VAL A 391 -26.96 -35.03 -7.99
CA VAL A 391 -26.61 -33.77 -7.42
C VAL A 391 -26.55 -33.94 -5.89
N GLU A 392 -25.33 -34.00 -5.35
CA GLU A 392 -25.08 -33.89 -3.91
C GLU A 392 -24.94 -32.41 -3.55
N LEU A 393 -25.80 -31.91 -2.69
CA LEU A 393 -25.67 -30.56 -2.14
C LEU A 393 -25.06 -30.66 -0.74
N LYS A 394 -23.91 -30.04 -0.56
CA LYS A 394 -23.26 -29.88 0.75
C LYS A 394 -23.59 -28.53 1.34
N THR A 395 -23.55 -28.42 2.65
CA THR A 395 -23.74 -27.17 3.38
C THR A 395 -22.80 -26.09 2.82
N GLY A 396 -23.34 -24.90 2.59
CA GLY A 396 -22.60 -23.78 2.04
C GLY A 396 -22.48 -23.73 0.51
N ILE A 397 -23.13 -24.66 -0.22
CA ILE A 397 -23.24 -24.56 -1.68
C ILE A 397 -24.12 -23.35 -2.02
N LEU A 398 -23.64 -22.50 -2.94
CA LEU A 398 -24.36 -21.35 -3.43
C LEU A 398 -25.15 -21.71 -4.67
N LEU A 399 -26.44 -21.51 -4.64
CA LEU A 399 -27.34 -21.67 -5.78
C LEU A 399 -27.79 -20.30 -6.26
N PRO A 400 -27.46 -19.89 -7.46
CA PRO A 400 -28.05 -18.71 -8.08
C PRO A 400 -29.49 -19.04 -8.52
N TRP A 401 -30.42 -18.17 -8.17
CA TRP A 401 -31.82 -18.36 -8.49
C TRP A 401 -32.45 -17.04 -8.96
N GLU A 402 -33.30 -17.12 -9.99
CA GLU A 402 -34.11 -16.01 -10.44
C GLU A 402 -35.51 -16.11 -9.87
N ASP A 403 -36.00 -15.02 -9.28
CA ASP A 403 -37.37 -14.91 -8.85
C ASP A 403 -38.27 -14.62 -10.04
N GLN A 404 -39.25 -15.49 -10.30
CA GLN A 404 -40.18 -15.34 -11.41
C GLN A 404 -41.06 -14.12 -11.16
N GLY A 405 -40.71 -13.01 -11.74
CA GLY A 405 -41.61 -11.83 -11.80
C GLY A 405 -40.96 -10.47 -11.67
N THR A 406 -39.72 -10.36 -11.29
CA THR A 406 -39.03 -9.06 -11.24
C THR A 406 -37.71 -9.15 -12.00
N GLN A 407 -37.68 -8.50 -13.13
CA GLN A 407 -36.67 -8.58 -14.19
C GLN A 407 -35.24 -8.18 -13.83
N ARG A 408 -34.83 -8.02 -12.56
CA ARG A 408 -33.49 -7.45 -12.28
C ARG A 408 -32.85 -7.87 -10.97
N ILE A 409 -33.43 -8.74 -10.19
CA ILE A 409 -32.87 -9.17 -8.89
C ILE A 409 -32.65 -10.65 -8.94
N ALA A 410 -31.41 -11.09 -9.02
CA ALA A 410 -31.07 -12.48 -8.79
C ALA A 410 -30.72 -12.64 -7.32
N ASN A 411 -31.35 -13.62 -6.68
CA ASN A 411 -31.00 -14.01 -5.33
C ASN A 411 -29.95 -15.13 -5.42
N LEU A 412 -28.92 -15.01 -4.58
CA LEU A 412 -27.95 -16.07 -4.37
C LEU A 412 -28.31 -16.79 -3.08
N TYR A 413 -28.45 -18.09 -3.12
CA TYR A 413 -28.86 -18.90 -1.97
C TYR A 413 -27.70 -19.78 -1.50
N ALA A 414 -27.36 -19.73 -0.23
CA ALA A 414 -26.43 -20.67 0.40
C ALA A 414 -27.23 -21.76 1.11
N ILE A 415 -27.06 -22.98 0.70
CA ILE A 415 -27.77 -24.15 1.29
C ILE A 415 -27.22 -24.42 2.69
N THR A 416 -28.12 -24.59 3.65
CA THR A 416 -27.78 -24.78 5.06
C THR A 416 -27.70 -26.24 5.49
N SER A 417 -28.29 -27.17 4.72
CA SER A 417 -28.30 -28.60 5.01
C SER A 417 -27.70 -29.43 3.90
N GLU A 418 -27.05 -30.54 4.24
CA GLU A 418 -26.60 -31.52 3.28
C GLU A 418 -27.79 -32.29 2.72
N VAL A 419 -27.85 -32.45 1.40
CA VAL A 419 -28.88 -33.22 0.70
C VAL A 419 -28.20 -34.22 -0.22
N GLU A 420 -28.38 -35.50 0.07
CA GLU A 420 -27.78 -36.59 -0.68
C GLU A 420 -28.45 -36.83 -2.04
N SER A 421 -29.72 -36.48 -2.19
CA SER A 421 -30.45 -36.59 -3.44
C SER A 421 -31.54 -35.55 -3.55
N LEU A 422 -31.62 -34.85 -4.67
CA LEU A 422 -32.64 -33.85 -4.98
C LEU A 422 -33.75 -34.42 -5.85
N LYS A 423 -34.96 -33.95 -5.62
CA LYS A 423 -36.14 -34.23 -6.45
C LYS A 423 -36.82 -32.93 -6.87
N ALA A 424 -37.45 -32.96 -8.04
CA ALA A 424 -38.31 -31.86 -8.44
C ALA A 424 -39.42 -31.63 -7.40
N GLY A 425 -39.59 -30.39 -6.96
CA GLY A 425 -40.54 -30.05 -5.93
C GLY A 425 -39.99 -29.99 -4.49
N ASP A 426 -38.73 -30.41 -4.27
CA ASP A 426 -38.11 -30.35 -2.93
C ASP A 426 -37.93 -28.90 -2.48
N GLU A 427 -38.06 -28.66 -1.18
CA GLU A 427 -37.76 -27.41 -0.51
C GLU A 427 -36.46 -27.55 0.29
N LEU A 428 -35.51 -26.63 0.04
CA LEU A 428 -34.21 -26.57 0.71
C LEU A 428 -34.16 -25.35 1.61
N ASP A 429 -33.69 -25.53 2.82
CA ASP A 429 -33.39 -24.40 3.69
C ASP A 429 -32.09 -23.74 3.23
N ALA A 430 -32.15 -22.43 3.06
CA ALA A 430 -31.04 -21.66 2.51
C ALA A 430 -30.99 -20.26 3.14
N TYR A 431 -29.87 -19.64 2.99
CA TYR A 431 -29.68 -18.21 3.25
C TYR A 431 -29.67 -17.45 1.92
N VAL A 432 -30.27 -16.26 1.91
CA VAL A 432 -30.45 -15.45 0.69
C VAL A 432 -29.54 -14.25 0.68
N PHE A 433 -28.96 -13.97 -0.48
CA PHE A 433 -28.20 -12.75 -0.78
C PHE A 433 -28.84 -12.02 -1.96
N ASP A 434 -29.11 -10.73 -1.81
CA ASP A 434 -29.68 -9.90 -2.87
C ASP A 434 -28.60 -9.24 -3.72
N PHE A 435 -28.68 -9.42 -5.05
CA PHE A 435 -27.84 -8.76 -6.02
C PHE A 435 -28.65 -8.27 -7.22
N ILE A 436 -28.24 -7.16 -7.82
CA ILE A 436 -28.79 -6.66 -9.09
C ILE A 436 -28.11 -7.39 -10.25
N ARG A 437 -28.87 -8.00 -11.14
CA ARG A 437 -28.39 -8.81 -12.24
C ARG A 437 -28.85 -8.28 -13.61
N THR A 438 -28.03 -8.50 -14.67
CA THR A 438 -28.42 -8.30 -16.06
C THR A 438 -29.07 -9.55 -16.67
N GLU A 439 -29.92 -9.36 -17.70
CA GLU A 439 -30.80 -10.38 -18.28
C GLU A 439 -30.13 -11.64 -18.84
N ASP A 440 -28.82 -11.62 -19.12
CA ASP A 440 -28.14 -12.69 -19.87
C ASP A 440 -27.44 -13.76 -19.02
N SER A 441 -27.49 -13.68 -17.71
CA SER A 441 -26.68 -14.59 -16.86
C SER A 441 -27.53 -15.53 -16.02
N PHE A 442 -28.36 -16.33 -16.69
CA PHE A 442 -28.97 -17.50 -16.06
C PHE A 442 -27.97 -18.61 -15.88
N LEU A 443 -27.70 -18.95 -14.63
CA LEU A 443 -26.94 -20.13 -14.28
C LEU A 443 -27.93 -21.27 -14.14
N LYS A 444 -27.88 -22.23 -15.05
CA LYS A 444 -28.61 -23.45 -14.90
C LYS A 444 -28.09 -24.21 -13.69
N MET A 445 -28.98 -24.73 -12.86
CA MET A 445 -28.67 -25.45 -11.63
C MET A 445 -27.63 -26.58 -11.81
N GLU A 446 -27.59 -27.21 -12.99
CA GLU A 446 -26.64 -28.27 -13.34
C GLU A 446 -25.18 -27.81 -13.53
N GLN A 447 -24.92 -26.54 -13.75
CA GLN A 447 -23.61 -26.04 -14.15
C GLN A 447 -22.87 -25.20 -13.09
N ASN A 448 -23.59 -24.76 -12.04
CA ASN A 448 -23.04 -23.74 -11.14
C ASN A 448 -23.43 -23.96 -9.68
N VAL A 449 -22.99 -25.06 -9.14
CA VAL A 449 -23.01 -25.30 -7.71
C VAL A 449 -21.71 -24.76 -7.11
N TYR A 450 -21.81 -23.70 -6.37
CA TYR A 450 -20.64 -23.04 -5.79
C TYR A 450 -20.48 -23.45 -4.32
N ARG A 451 -19.30 -23.92 -3.95
CA ARG A 451 -18.94 -24.05 -2.54
C ARG A 451 -18.62 -22.68 -1.97
N SER A 452 -19.26 -22.34 -0.89
CA SER A 452 -18.97 -21.11 -0.14
C SER A 452 -18.03 -21.42 1.01
N SER A 453 -17.17 -20.45 1.34
CA SER A 453 -16.46 -20.44 2.62
C SER A 453 -17.39 -20.19 3.83
N LEU A 454 -18.69 -20.09 3.61
CA LEU A 454 -19.73 -20.02 4.68
C LEU A 454 -19.73 -21.24 5.58
N THR A 455 -19.17 -22.38 5.16
CA THR A 455 -18.94 -23.52 6.04
C THR A 455 -18.04 -23.21 7.24
N GLU A 456 -17.22 -22.14 7.16
CA GLU A 456 -16.44 -21.64 8.30
C GLU A 456 -17.29 -20.84 9.30
N PHE A 457 -18.51 -20.47 8.94
CA PHE A 457 -19.43 -19.68 9.77
C PHE A 457 -20.82 -20.33 9.97
N PRO A 458 -20.92 -21.64 10.27
CA PRO A 458 -22.21 -22.31 10.45
C PRO A 458 -23.02 -21.75 11.62
N GLN A 459 -22.41 -20.89 12.45
CA GLN A 459 -23.02 -20.29 13.64
C GLN A 459 -23.69 -18.93 13.38
N LEU A 460 -23.60 -18.42 12.14
CA LEU A 460 -24.18 -17.12 11.75
C LEU A 460 -25.60 -17.25 11.19
N GLU A 461 -26.35 -18.25 11.62
CA GLU A 461 -27.73 -18.45 11.19
C GLU A 461 -28.60 -17.23 11.55
N GLY A 462 -29.23 -16.65 10.53
CA GLY A 462 -30.23 -15.61 10.70
C GLY A 462 -29.74 -14.24 11.15
N ILE A 463 -28.53 -13.82 10.74
CA ILE A 463 -28.09 -12.44 11.00
C ILE A 463 -29.01 -11.45 10.31
N GLU A 464 -29.56 -10.54 11.08
CA GLU A 464 -30.36 -9.42 10.59
C GLU A 464 -29.67 -8.10 10.88
N ILE A 465 -29.87 -7.13 10.00
CA ILE A 465 -29.54 -5.73 10.30
C ILE A 465 -30.63 -5.18 11.22
N SER A 466 -30.31 -4.97 12.49
CA SER A 466 -31.23 -4.44 13.49
C SER A 466 -31.28 -2.92 13.48
N SER A 467 -30.16 -2.26 13.21
CA SER A 467 -30.05 -0.80 13.21
C SER A 467 -29.05 -0.33 12.15
N LEU A 468 -29.24 0.89 11.72
CA LEU A 468 -28.38 1.60 10.80
C LEU A 468 -28.31 3.06 11.27
N ASP A 469 -27.13 3.61 11.42
CA ASP A 469 -26.94 5.04 11.70
C ASP A 469 -27.03 5.89 10.41
N ASP A 470 -27.05 7.21 10.56
CA ASP A 470 -27.12 8.12 9.41
C ASP A 470 -25.82 8.15 8.60
N GLY A 471 -24.69 7.77 9.21
CA GLY A 471 -23.40 7.70 8.58
C GLY A 471 -22.92 9.02 7.96
N TYR A 472 -21.88 8.91 7.15
CA TYR A 472 -21.36 10.05 6.35
C TYR A 472 -20.86 9.57 5.00
N TYR A 473 -21.00 10.40 3.98
CA TYR A 473 -20.46 10.09 2.66
C TYR A 473 -18.95 10.26 2.65
N ALA A 474 -18.27 9.34 1.96
CA ALA A 474 -16.85 9.49 1.69
C ALA A 474 -16.59 10.82 0.96
N TYR A 475 -15.39 11.39 1.19
CA TYR A 475 -14.90 12.58 0.47
C TYR A 475 -15.58 13.91 0.78
N GLY A 476 -16.27 14.00 1.91
CA GLY A 476 -16.96 15.21 2.31
C GLY A 476 -18.14 15.57 1.42
N ALA A 477 -18.69 14.61 0.66
CA ALA A 477 -19.93 14.78 -0.06
C ALA A 477 -21.07 14.99 0.93
N ALA A 478 -21.90 16.01 0.70
CA ALA A 478 -23.03 16.30 1.58
C ALA A 478 -24.16 15.28 1.39
N ASP A 479 -24.31 14.77 0.16
CA ASP A 479 -25.38 13.87 -0.28
C ASP A 479 -24.86 12.82 -1.29
N GLU A 480 -25.78 12.13 -1.98
CA GLU A 480 -25.52 11.19 -3.08
C GLU A 480 -25.02 11.94 -4.34
N GLU A 481 -23.89 12.64 -4.24
CA GLU A 481 -23.38 13.49 -5.31
C GLU A 481 -22.74 12.67 -6.43
N ILE A 482 -23.32 12.77 -7.62
CA ILE A 482 -22.78 12.19 -8.85
C ILE A 482 -21.56 13.01 -9.30
N GLY A 483 -20.49 12.34 -9.72
CA GLY A 483 -19.32 12.97 -10.34
C GLY A 483 -18.18 13.32 -9.39
N SER A 484 -18.25 12.94 -8.11
CA SER A 484 -17.19 13.20 -7.11
C SER A 484 -15.83 12.65 -7.53
N PHE A 485 -15.77 11.53 -8.26
CA PHE A 485 -14.53 10.89 -8.71
C PHE A 485 -13.86 11.59 -9.91
N VAL A 486 -14.53 12.49 -10.57
CA VAL A 486 -14.01 13.26 -11.73
C VAL A 486 -13.95 14.77 -11.48
N THR A 487 -14.30 15.19 -10.27
CA THR A 487 -14.28 16.60 -9.87
C THR A 487 -12.85 17.13 -9.82
N ALA A 488 -12.66 18.37 -10.25
CA ALA A 488 -11.37 19.06 -10.10
C ALA A 488 -11.10 19.43 -8.62
N PRO A 489 -9.83 19.65 -8.24
CA PRO A 489 -9.52 20.20 -6.92
C PRO A 489 -10.22 21.54 -6.68
N GLY A 490 -10.77 21.72 -5.49
CA GLY A 490 -11.49 22.91 -5.06
C GLY A 490 -12.74 22.57 -4.27
N PRO A 491 -13.44 23.58 -3.72
CA PRO A 491 -14.72 23.35 -3.09
C PRO A 491 -15.73 22.84 -4.14
N HIS A 492 -16.61 21.94 -3.71
CA HIS A 492 -17.68 21.45 -4.55
C HIS A 492 -18.59 22.61 -4.99
N ARG A 493 -19.25 22.45 -6.15
CA ARG A 493 -20.11 23.48 -6.75
C ARG A 493 -21.20 23.97 -5.79
N ASP A 494 -21.76 23.04 -5.02
CA ASP A 494 -22.87 23.26 -4.10
C ASP A 494 -22.49 23.13 -2.62
N SER A 495 -21.22 22.84 -2.30
CA SER A 495 -20.70 22.63 -0.94
C SER A 495 -19.31 23.26 -0.79
N THR A 496 -19.07 23.93 0.34
CA THR A 496 -17.76 24.47 0.69
C THR A 496 -16.81 23.40 1.23
N SER A 497 -17.28 22.18 1.47
CA SER A 497 -16.55 21.06 2.10
C SER A 497 -16.14 20.00 1.09
N GLY A 498 -15.56 20.37 -0.05
CA GLY A 498 -14.97 19.41 -0.98
C GLY A 498 -13.79 18.66 -0.38
N PHE A 499 -13.59 17.39 -0.78
CA PHE A 499 -12.50 16.54 -0.28
C PHE A 499 -11.12 17.18 -0.42
N LEU A 500 -10.87 17.90 -1.50
CA LEU A 500 -9.57 18.52 -1.77
C LEU A 500 -9.73 20.02 -2.05
N PRO A 501 -9.83 20.86 -1.02
CA PRO A 501 -9.82 22.31 -1.17
C PRO A 501 -8.61 22.78 -1.98
N LEU A 502 -8.72 23.90 -2.70
CA LEU A 502 -7.64 24.39 -3.56
C LEU A 502 -6.34 24.62 -2.81
N SER A 503 -6.40 25.14 -1.58
CA SER A 503 -5.23 25.32 -0.71
C SER A 503 -4.53 24.00 -0.37
N LEU A 504 -5.29 22.95 -0.08
CA LEU A 504 -4.78 21.62 0.17
C LEU A 504 -4.21 20.99 -1.11
N ALA A 505 -4.87 21.15 -2.25
CA ALA A 505 -4.37 20.69 -3.55
C ALA A 505 -3.02 21.32 -3.92
N ILE A 506 -2.86 22.64 -3.69
CA ILE A 506 -1.59 23.34 -3.88
C ILE A 506 -0.52 22.79 -2.91
N SER A 507 -0.88 22.61 -1.65
CA SER A 507 0.03 22.02 -0.64
C SER A 507 0.48 20.62 -1.06
N PHE A 508 -0.43 19.78 -1.52
CA PHE A 508 -0.13 18.42 -1.97
C PHE A 508 0.72 18.40 -3.23
N PHE A 509 0.52 19.34 -4.16
CA PHE A 509 1.39 19.45 -5.33
C PHE A 509 2.84 19.71 -4.93
N PHE A 510 3.08 20.60 -3.98
CA PHE A 510 4.44 20.88 -3.50
C PHE A 510 4.98 19.83 -2.52
N MET A 511 4.11 19.07 -1.86
CA MET A 511 4.48 18.15 -0.79
C MET A 511 5.56 17.16 -1.23
N TRP A 512 5.40 16.46 -2.36
CA TRP A 512 6.38 15.46 -2.80
C TRP A 512 7.71 16.06 -3.22
N ALA A 513 7.69 17.17 -3.95
CA ALA A 513 8.91 17.85 -4.36
C ALA A 513 9.74 18.33 -3.16
N ILE A 514 9.07 18.91 -2.17
CA ILE A 514 9.69 19.44 -0.95
C ILE A 514 10.06 18.30 0.00
N SER A 515 9.16 17.38 0.24
CA SER A 515 9.38 16.20 1.08
C SER A 515 10.56 15.38 0.57
N GLY A 516 10.59 15.05 -0.72
CA GLY A 516 11.70 14.32 -1.31
C GLY A 516 13.04 15.05 -1.19
N THR A 517 13.04 16.40 -1.32
CA THR A 517 14.24 17.24 -1.17
C THR A 517 14.74 17.28 0.27
N GLY A 518 13.83 17.25 1.24
CA GLY A 518 14.15 17.26 2.67
C GLY A 518 14.52 15.89 3.27
N GLN A 519 14.34 14.79 2.53
CA GLN A 519 14.62 13.45 3.06
C GLN A 519 16.12 13.11 3.08
N PRO A 520 16.68 12.73 4.24
CA PRO A 520 18.09 12.33 4.36
C PRO A 520 18.47 11.14 3.48
N SER A 521 17.55 10.20 3.20
CA SER A 521 17.77 9.05 2.31
C SER A 521 18.14 9.49 0.89
N ASN A 522 17.44 10.46 0.34
CA ASN A 522 17.76 11.05 -0.96
C ASN A 522 19.05 11.85 -0.93
N MET A 523 19.29 12.61 0.14
CA MET A 523 20.50 13.41 0.31
C MET A 523 21.78 12.55 0.33
N VAL A 524 21.74 11.37 0.97
CA VAL A 524 22.89 10.43 0.97
C VAL A 524 23.20 9.94 -0.44
N ARG A 525 22.20 9.64 -1.25
CA ARG A 525 22.42 9.26 -2.66
C ARG A 525 23.04 10.38 -3.47
N LEU A 526 22.67 11.63 -3.21
CA LEU A 526 23.32 12.79 -3.85
C LEU A 526 24.81 12.93 -3.51
N MET A 527 25.31 12.24 -2.48
CA MET A 527 26.75 12.19 -2.20
C MET A 527 27.49 11.14 -3.05
N ALA A 528 26.78 10.22 -3.70
CA ALA A 528 27.33 9.02 -4.32
C ALA A 528 27.62 9.15 -5.85
N PHE A 529 27.09 10.16 -6.55
CA PHE A 529 27.30 10.30 -7.97
C PHE A 529 28.75 10.74 -8.34
N LYS A 530 29.21 10.33 -9.52
CA LYS A 530 30.58 10.51 -9.99
C LYS A 530 30.92 11.97 -10.26
N ASP A 531 30.14 12.64 -11.09
CA ASP A 531 30.43 13.98 -11.60
C ASP A 531 29.15 14.78 -11.96
N THR A 532 29.33 16.07 -12.28
CA THR A 532 28.21 16.97 -12.60
C THR A 532 27.45 16.57 -13.88
N MET A 533 28.12 15.93 -14.84
CA MET A 533 27.48 15.45 -16.06
C MET A 533 26.53 14.28 -15.75
N THR A 534 26.97 13.38 -14.90
CA THR A 534 26.13 12.30 -14.35
C THR A 534 24.87 12.88 -13.70
N LEU A 535 25.02 13.89 -12.84
CA LEU A 535 23.88 14.55 -12.19
C LEU A 535 22.88 15.12 -13.21
N ARG A 536 23.34 15.89 -14.21
CA ARG A 536 22.48 16.52 -15.22
C ARG A 536 21.70 15.48 -16.05
N ARG A 537 22.38 14.42 -16.50
CA ARG A 537 21.73 13.34 -17.26
C ARG A 537 20.75 12.57 -16.40
N SER A 538 21.07 12.35 -15.15
CA SER A 538 20.19 11.64 -14.22
C SER A 538 18.93 12.41 -13.89
N ILE A 539 18.93 13.74 -13.84
CA ILE A 539 17.71 14.56 -13.67
C ILE A 539 16.70 14.21 -14.78
N PHE A 540 17.14 14.21 -16.03
CA PHE A 540 16.29 13.88 -17.17
C PHE A 540 15.81 12.42 -17.10
N THR A 541 16.72 11.48 -16.83
CA THR A 541 16.41 10.04 -16.76
C THR A 541 15.37 9.76 -15.69
N VAL A 542 15.51 10.35 -14.49
CA VAL A 542 14.56 10.13 -13.38
C VAL A 542 13.22 10.82 -13.67
N ALA A 543 13.22 12.01 -14.26
CA ALA A 543 11.98 12.69 -14.63
C ALA A 543 11.17 11.87 -15.65
N MET A 544 11.84 11.34 -16.69
CA MET A 544 11.19 10.44 -17.66
C MET A 544 10.69 9.16 -17.01
N TYR A 545 11.48 8.54 -16.15
CA TYR A 545 11.10 7.35 -15.42
C TYR A 545 9.83 7.58 -14.57
N TYR A 546 9.77 8.69 -13.83
CA TYR A 546 8.60 9.03 -13.03
C TYR A 546 7.36 9.33 -13.87
N THR A 547 7.53 9.99 -15.02
CA THR A 547 6.41 10.20 -15.96
C THR A 547 5.84 8.89 -16.45
N MET A 548 6.71 7.91 -16.76
CA MET A 548 6.30 6.59 -17.24
C MET A 548 5.70 5.68 -16.15
N ILE A 549 5.84 6.01 -14.88
CA ILE A 549 5.24 5.25 -13.77
C ILE A 549 4.02 5.97 -13.20
N TYR A 550 4.18 7.19 -12.71
CA TYR A 550 3.15 7.83 -11.89
C TYR A 550 1.93 8.27 -12.68
N PHE A 551 2.10 8.71 -13.91
CA PHE A 551 0.96 9.06 -14.75
C PHE A 551 0.11 7.83 -15.14
N PRO A 552 0.71 6.72 -15.61
CA PRO A 552 -0.03 5.48 -15.81
C PRO A 552 -0.69 4.93 -14.54
N LEU A 553 -0.07 5.05 -13.36
CA LEU A 553 -0.70 4.61 -12.12
C LEU A 553 -2.04 5.30 -11.86
N VAL A 554 -2.14 6.62 -12.11
CA VAL A 554 -3.43 7.33 -12.00
C VAL A 554 -4.49 6.69 -12.90
N ILE A 555 -4.15 6.43 -14.16
CA ILE A 555 -5.06 5.83 -15.14
C ILE A 555 -5.48 4.42 -14.72
N ILE A 556 -4.51 3.57 -14.36
CA ILE A 556 -4.76 2.18 -13.95
C ILE A 556 -5.75 2.12 -12.78
N PHE A 557 -5.60 3.00 -11.78
CA PHE A 557 -6.43 2.94 -10.59
C PHE A 557 -7.76 3.69 -10.71
N CYS A 558 -7.91 4.58 -11.68
CA CYS A 558 -9.22 5.01 -12.15
C CYS A 558 -9.97 3.85 -12.83
N CYS A 559 -9.28 3.03 -13.65
CA CYS A 559 -9.87 1.81 -14.21
C CYS A 559 -10.21 0.77 -13.13
N ALA A 560 -9.39 0.67 -12.09
CA ALA A 560 -9.65 -0.24 -10.96
C ALA A 560 -10.98 0.06 -10.26
N ARG A 561 -11.42 1.31 -10.23
CA ARG A 561 -12.72 1.70 -9.68
C ARG A 561 -13.88 0.99 -10.38
N ILE A 562 -13.73 0.76 -11.68
CA ILE A 562 -14.72 0.04 -12.49
C ILE A 562 -14.58 -1.47 -12.32
N LEU A 563 -13.35 -1.98 -12.33
CA LEU A 563 -13.08 -3.41 -12.34
C LEU A 563 -13.24 -4.11 -10.97
N LEU A 564 -12.99 -3.38 -9.89
CA LEU A 564 -12.95 -3.91 -8.52
C LEU A 564 -13.79 -3.01 -7.58
N PRO A 565 -15.11 -2.96 -7.74
CA PRO A 565 -15.96 -2.15 -6.87
C PRO A 565 -15.95 -2.70 -5.42
N GLY A 566 -16.14 -1.82 -4.44
CA GLY A 566 -16.28 -2.19 -3.03
C GLY A 566 -14.95 -2.46 -2.30
N MET A 567 -13.79 -2.16 -2.90
CA MET A 567 -12.48 -2.34 -2.26
C MET A 567 -12.10 -1.18 -1.30
N GLU A 568 -13.00 -0.25 -1.01
CA GLU A 568 -12.73 0.89 -0.12
C GLU A 568 -12.32 0.46 1.29
N ALA A 569 -12.87 -0.65 1.78
CA ALA A 569 -12.53 -1.21 3.08
C ALA A 569 -11.09 -1.74 3.15
N GLU A 570 -10.55 -2.20 2.01
CA GLU A 570 -9.22 -2.80 1.88
C GLU A 570 -8.43 -2.11 0.75
N ALA A 571 -8.56 -0.80 0.62
CA ALA A 571 -7.99 -0.03 -0.50
C ALA A 571 -6.46 -0.21 -0.64
N ASP A 572 -5.74 -0.43 0.44
CA ASP A 572 -4.29 -0.72 0.41
C ASP A 572 -3.95 -2.02 -0.36
N ARG A 573 -4.92 -2.92 -0.59
CA ARG A 573 -4.75 -4.15 -1.39
C ARG A 573 -5.08 -4.00 -2.87
N ILE A 574 -5.56 -2.82 -3.30
CA ILE A 574 -6.05 -2.62 -4.67
C ILE A 574 -4.98 -2.89 -5.75
N MET A 575 -3.71 -2.54 -5.49
CA MET A 575 -2.63 -2.76 -6.47
C MET A 575 -2.35 -4.25 -6.72
N PRO A 576 -2.05 -5.09 -5.72
CA PRO A 576 -1.86 -6.52 -5.96
C PRO A 576 -3.13 -7.21 -6.47
N GLN A 577 -4.32 -6.80 -6.00
CA GLN A 577 -5.58 -7.36 -6.48
C GLN A 577 -5.81 -7.02 -7.96
N MET A 578 -5.52 -5.80 -8.37
CA MET A 578 -5.60 -5.38 -9.78
C MET A 578 -4.63 -6.17 -10.66
N ALA A 579 -3.41 -6.44 -10.19
CA ALA A 579 -2.44 -7.26 -10.90
C ALA A 579 -2.96 -8.68 -11.16
N VAL A 580 -3.59 -9.30 -10.16
CA VAL A 580 -4.21 -10.63 -10.29
C VAL A 580 -5.38 -10.58 -11.27
N THR A 581 -6.32 -9.67 -11.08
CA THR A 581 -7.54 -9.56 -11.90
C THR A 581 -7.22 -9.34 -13.36
N LEU A 582 -6.34 -8.38 -13.67
CA LEU A 582 -5.99 -8.06 -15.06
C LEU A 582 -5.37 -9.24 -15.81
N THR A 583 -4.57 -10.04 -15.13
CA THR A 583 -3.87 -11.17 -15.76
C THR A 583 -4.71 -12.44 -15.84
N THR A 584 -5.55 -12.68 -14.83
CA THR A 584 -6.48 -13.83 -14.81
C THR A 584 -7.52 -13.70 -15.90
N ASN A 585 -8.11 -12.51 -16.07
CA ASN A 585 -9.14 -12.26 -17.09
C ASN A 585 -8.65 -12.50 -18.52
N VAL A 586 -7.34 -12.41 -18.79
CA VAL A 586 -6.75 -12.73 -20.11
C VAL A 586 -6.10 -14.10 -20.16
N GLY A 587 -6.31 -14.96 -19.17
CA GLY A 587 -5.75 -16.32 -19.11
C GLY A 587 -4.22 -16.39 -18.89
N MET A 588 -3.59 -15.29 -18.46
CA MET A 588 -2.16 -15.18 -18.19
C MET A 588 -1.85 -15.06 -16.70
N GLY A 589 -2.48 -15.88 -15.86
CA GLY A 589 -2.32 -15.81 -14.41
C GLY A 589 -0.87 -15.84 -13.91
N TRP A 590 0.03 -16.56 -14.61
CA TRP A 590 1.47 -16.56 -14.29
C TRP A 590 2.11 -15.16 -14.31
N LEU A 591 1.59 -14.25 -15.13
CA LEU A 591 2.08 -12.88 -15.24
C LEU A 591 1.74 -12.05 -13.98
N ALA A 592 0.72 -12.43 -13.22
CA ALA A 592 0.36 -11.75 -11.97
C ALA A 592 1.53 -11.68 -10.99
N GLY A 593 2.31 -12.75 -10.86
CA GLY A 593 3.47 -12.77 -9.99
C GLY A 593 4.55 -11.74 -10.36
N LEU A 594 4.75 -11.49 -11.66
CA LEU A 594 5.65 -10.44 -12.14
C LEU A 594 5.07 -9.04 -11.88
N LEU A 595 3.76 -8.84 -12.08
CA LEU A 595 3.11 -7.57 -11.81
C LEU A 595 3.07 -7.25 -10.31
N ILE A 596 2.85 -8.24 -9.44
CA ILE A 596 2.94 -8.11 -7.98
C ILE A 596 4.38 -7.85 -7.53
N ALA A 597 5.37 -8.33 -8.28
CA ALA A 597 6.77 -8.00 -7.99
C ALA A 597 7.07 -6.49 -8.09
N ALA A 598 6.30 -5.70 -8.85
CA ALA A 598 6.50 -4.25 -8.96
C ALA A 598 6.23 -3.51 -7.63
N PRO A 599 5.07 -3.63 -6.98
CA PRO A 599 4.85 -3.03 -5.66
C PRO A 599 5.78 -3.63 -4.59
N PHE A 600 6.08 -4.92 -4.66
CA PHE A 600 7.01 -5.56 -3.73
C PHE A 600 8.44 -5.01 -3.87
N ALA A 601 8.90 -4.77 -5.10
CA ALA A 601 10.16 -4.11 -5.40
C ALA A 601 10.25 -2.71 -4.78
N ALA A 602 9.19 -1.91 -4.91
CA ALA A 602 9.12 -0.57 -4.34
C ALA A 602 9.20 -0.58 -2.81
N VAL A 603 8.53 -1.53 -2.18
CA VAL A 603 8.59 -1.71 -0.72
C VAL A 603 10.00 -2.11 -0.29
N MET A 604 10.60 -3.14 -0.91
CA MET A 604 11.93 -3.65 -0.56
C MET A 604 13.00 -2.58 -0.69
N SER A 605 13.06 -1.84 -1.81
CA SER A 605 14.06 -0.80 -2.04
C SER A 605 14.05 0.29 -0.96
N THR A 606 12.86 0.62 -0.45
CA THR A 606 12.70 1.61 0.61
C THR A 606 13.11 1.05 1.97
N VAL A 607 12.71 -0.18 2.30
CA VAL A 607 13.11 -0.85 3.56
C VAL A 607 14.62 -0.95 3.66
N ASP A 608 15.28 -1.44 2.61
CA ASP A 608 16.75 -1.58 2.56
C ASP A 608 17.45 -0.26 2.83
N SER A 609 16.98 0.77 2.17
CA SER A 609 17.55 2.12 2.26
C SER A 609 17.41 2.72 3.66
N PHE A 610 16.26 2.53 4.28
CA PHE A 610 15.97 3.09 5.60
C PHE A 610 16.65 2.29 6.72
N LEU A 611 16.67 0.97 6.63
CA LEU A 611 17.42 0.13 7.57
C LEU A 611 18.91 0.46 7.56
N LEU A 612 19.52 0.60 6.36
CA LEU A 612 20.91 0.99 6.24
C LEU A 612 21.16 2.40 6.76
N MET A 613 20.24 3.33 6.51
CA MET A 613 20.42 4.71 6.98
C MET A 613 20.35 4.81 8.49
N ILE A 614 19.37 4.21 9.13
CA ILE A 614 19.25 4.22 10.60
C ILE A 614 20.46 3.51 11.21
N SER A 615 20.85 2.34 10.66
CA SER A 615 22.02 1.60 11.10
C SER A 615 23.30 2.44 10.96
N SER A 616 23.49 3.15 9.81
CA SER A 616 24.65 4.01 9.60
C SER A 616 24.69 5.19 10.58
N ALA A 617 23.56 5.81 10.86
CA ALA A 617 23.45 6.88 11.83
C ALA A 617 23.82 6.41 13.25
N LEU A 618 23.32 5.23 13.67
CA LEU A 618 23.67 4.64 14.96
C LEU A 618 25.14 4.25 15.05
N VAL A 619 25.67 3.58 14.03
CA VAL A 619 27.06 3.07 14.05
C VAL A 619 28.06 4.21 13.82
N ARG A 620 27.88 5.04 12.81
CA ARG A 620 28.82 6.11 12.45
C ARG A 620 28.69 7.31 13.37
N ASP A 621 27.47 7.85 13.49
CA ASP A 621 27.28 9.14 14.12
C ASP A 621 27.18 9.06 15.64
N ILE A 622 26.67 7.95 16.21
CA ILE A 622 26.64 7.73 17.66
C ILE A 622 27.87 6.95 18.11
N TYR A 623 28.01 5.69 17.70
CA TYR A 623 29.02 4.81 18.27
C TYR A 623 30.44 5.24 17.90
N GLN A 624 30.77 5.30 16.60
CA GLN A 624 32.15 5.58 16.18
C GLN A 624 32.60 7.00 16.50
N ARG A 625 31.74 8.01 16.26
CA ARG A 625 32.12 9.41 16.44
C ARG A 625 32.07 9.90 17.88
N ASN A 626 31.23 9.32 18.72
CA ASN A 626 31.03 9.83 20.09
C ASN A 626 31.45 8.87 21.21
N MET A 627 31.39 7.53 20.96
CA MET A 627 31.68 6.54 22.00
C MET A 627 33.04 5.90 21.83
N ASN A 628 33.38 5.45 20.60
CA ASN A 628 34.65 4.76 20.34
C ASN A 628 35.23 5.18 18.96
N PRO A 629 36.00 6.30 18.92
CA PRO A 629 36.63 6.78 17.68
C PRO A 629 37.59 5.79 17.04
N ASP A 630 38.22 4.93 17.84
CA ASP A 630 39.23 3.94 17.40
C ASP A 630 38.61 2.58 17.11
N ALA A 631 37.28 2.50 16.93
CA ALA A 631 36.57 1.25 16.65
C ALA A 631 37.14 0.54 15.40
N THR A 632 37.44 -0.73 15.52
CA THR A 632 37.93 -1.56 14.41
C THR A 632 36.83 -1.81 13.39
N GLU A 633 37.22 -2.04 12.12
CA GLU A 633 36.25 -2.38 11.06
C GLU A 633 35.37 -3.60 11.41
N LYS A 634 35.93 -4.58 12.13
CA LYS A 634 35.21 -5.78 12.59
C LYS A 634 34.12 -5.43 13.61
N GLN A 635 34.38 -4.51 14.53
CA GLN A 635 33.40 -4.01 15.50
C GLN A 635 32.30 -3.23 14.80
N ILE A 636 32.65 -2.34 13.88
CA ILE A 636 31.71 -1.55 13.09
C ILE A 636 30.79 -2.46 12.29
N LYS A 637 31.35 -3.48 11.60
CA LYS A 637 30.57 -4.46 10.84
C LYS A 637 29.59 -5.22 11.73
N LYS A 638 30.04 -5.72 12.88
CA LYS A 638 29.20 -6.44 13.84
C LYS A 638 28.05 -5.56 14.36
N LEU A 639 28.35 -4.32 14.73
CA LEU A 639 27.33 -3.37 15.22
C LEU A 639 26.33 -2.96 14.14
N SER A 640 26.80 -2.80 12.89
CA SER A 640 25.88 -2.52 11.76
C SER A 640 24.84 -3.63 11.62
N TYR A 641 25.25 -4.89 11.71
CA TYR A 641 24.32 -6.02 11.64
C TYR A 641 23.36 -6.06 12.84
N ILE A 642 23.86 -5.83 14.06
CA ILE A 642 23.03 -5.80 15.27
C ILE A 642 21.98 -4.67 15.18
N PHE A 643 22.38 -3.46 14.82
CA PHE A 643 21.46 -2.34 14.75
C PHE A 643 20.45 -2.50 13.61
N THR A 644 20.83 -3.02 12.44
CA THR A 644 19.89 -3.34 11.38
C THR A 644 18.83 -4.34 11.86
N LEU A 645 19.24 -5.38 12.55
CA LEU A 645 18.33 -6.38 13.13
C LEU A 645 17.40 -5.76 14.18
N VAL A 646 17.93 -4.97 15.13
CA VAL A 646 17.14 -4.36 16.21
C VAL A 646 16.09 -3.38 15.65
N VAL A 647 16.48 -2.53 14.70
CA VAL A 647 15.58 -1.58 14.06
C VAL A 647 14.51 -2.30 13.23
N GLY A 648 14.90 -3.34 12.49
CA GLY A 648 13.98 -4.15 11.73
C GLY A 648 12.93 -4.86 12.59
N LEU A 649 13.37 -5.46 13.73
CA LEU A 649 12.45 -6.05 14.71
C LEU A 649 11.52 -5.01 15.34
N GLY A 650 12.04 -3.81 15.65
CA GLY A 650 11.20 -2.71 16.15
C GLY A 650 10.12 -2.28 15.16
N ALA A 651 10.47 -2.19 13.87
CA ALA A 651 9.52 -1.90 12.81
C ALA A 651 8.47 -3.01 12.62
N LEU A 652 8.88 -4.29 12.72
CA LEU A 652 7.99 -5.44 12.68
C LEU A 652 6.95 -5.38 13.81
N ILE A 653 7.39 -5.12 15.04
CA ILE A 653 6.50 -4.98 16.20
C ILE A 653 5.53 -3.80 15.99
N GLY A 654 6.02 -2.65 15.51
CA GLY A 654 5.18 -1.50 15.20
C GLY A 654 4.14 -1.76 14.10
N ALA A 655 4.44 -2.69 13.18
CA ALA A 655 3.54 -3.05 12.08
C ALA A 655 2.48 -4.10 12.46
N MET A 656 2.46 -4.60 13.70
CA MET A 656 1.41 -5.53 14.14
C MET A 656 0.01 -4.88 14.17
N ASN A 657 -0.06 -3.59 14.54
CA ASN A 657 -1.30 -2.81 14.57
C ASN A 657 -1.07 -1.45 13.88
N PRO A 658 -0.91 -1.42 12.56
CA PRO A 658 -0.63 -0.19 11.83
C PRO A 658 -1.91 0.67 11.69
N PRO A 659 -1.78 1.99 11.47
CA PRO A 659 -2.90 2.83 11.07
C PRO A 659 -3.59 2.35 9.80
N GLU A 660 -4.86 2.74 9.60
CA GLU A 660 -5.72 2.28 8.52
C GLU A 660 -5.11 2.50 7.13
N PHE A 661 -4.71 3.74 6.81
CA PHE A 661 -4.12 4.07 5.52
C PHE A 661 -2.59 4.15 5.58
N LEU A 662 -1.94 3.31 4.82
CA LEU A 662 -0.49 3.29 4.64
C LEU A 662 0.05 4.65 4.17
N GLN A 663 -0.67 5.31 3.27
CA GLN A 663 -0.27 6.59 2.69
C GLN A 663 -0.15 7.70 3.73
N ASP A 664 -0.99 7.71 4.75
CA ASP A 664 -1.01 8.77 5.76
C ASP A 664 0.25 8.72 6.65
N ILE A 665 0.76 7.52 6.95
CA ILE A 665 2.05 7.35 7.67
C ILE A 665 3.20 7.90 6.81
N ILE A 666 3.18 7.63 5.51
CA ILE A 666 4.25 8.05 4.59
C ILE A 666 4.23 9.58 4.40
N VAL A 667 3.04 10.18 4.30
CA VAL A 667 2.88 11.64 4.26
C VAL A 667 3.40 12.26 5.55
N TYR A 668 3.00 11.75 6.71
CA TYR A 668 3.50 12.22 8.02
C TYR A 668 5.01 12.21 8.12
N THR A 669 5.63 11.08 7.75
CA THR A 669 7.08 10.93 7.88
C THR A 669 7.84 11.76 6.86
N GLY A 670 7.36 11.82 5.63
CA GLY A 670 7.96 12.60 4.54
C GLY A 670 7.90 14.11 4.80
N SER A 671 6.73 14.61 5.18
CA SER A 671 6.51 16.02 5.51
C SER A 671 7.27 16.43 6.77
N GLY A 672 7.29 15.59 7.80
CA GLY A 672 8.01 15.85 9.04
C GLY A 672 9.53 15.88 8.86
N LEU A 673 10.10 14.96 8.06
CA LEU A 673 11.52 15.00 7.70
C LEU A 673 11.86 16.28 6.92
N ALA A 674 11.04 16.68 5.97
CA ALA A 674 11.28 17.91 5.22
C ALA A 674 11.20 19.15 6.12
N ALA A 675 10.21 19.23 6.99
CA ALA A 675 10.08 20.32 7.97
C ALA A 675 11.29 20.41 8.91
N ALA A 676 11.86 19.26 9.29
CA ALA A 676 13.02 19.22 10.17
C ALA A 676 14.35 19.46 9.44
N PHE A 677 14.55 18.95 8.22
CA PHE A 677 15.88 18.88 7.59
C PHE A 677 16.10 19.87 6.46
N LEU A 678 15.07 20.28 5.71
CA LEU A 678 15.27 21.07 4.49
C LEU A 678 15.91 22.43 4.79
N ALA A 679 15.36 23.22 5.72
CA ALA A 679 15.89 24.54 6.06
C ALA A 679 17.32 24.48 6.65
N PRO A 680 17.62 23.62 7.66
CA PRO A 680 18.99 23.50 8.18
C PRO A 680 20.00 23.08 7.12
N VAL A 681 19.64 22.15 6.22
CA VAL A 681 20.54 21.71 5.15
C VAL A 681 20.75 22.82 4.11
N VAL A 682 19.71 23.52 3.68
CA VAL A 682 19.84 24.68 2.78
C VAL A 682 20.71 25.76 3.41
N TYR A 683 20.52 26.08 4.67
CA TYR A 683 21.35 27.04 5.38
C TYR A 683 22.80 26.58 5.48
N ALA A 684 23.04 25.33 5.81
CA ALA A 684 24.39 24.78 5.89
C ALA A 684 25.11 24.81 4.54
N LEU A 685 24.42 24.59 3.43
CA LEU A 685 25.01 24.51 2.11
C LEU A 685 25.18 25.86 1.41
N TYR A 686 24.26 26.80 1.61
CA TYR A 686 24.19 28.02 0.79
C TYR A 686 24.39 29.32 1.57
N TRP A 687 24.23 29.33 2.90
CA TRP A 687 24.31 30.54 3.71
C TRP A 687 25.58 30.57 4.58
N PRO A 688 26.62 31.36 4.21
CA PRO A 688 27.89 31.41 4.96
C PRO A 688 27.72 31.84 6.42
N ARG A 689 26.75 32.73 6.71
CA ARG A 689 26.44 33.26 8.04
C ARG A 689 25.77 32.21 8.97
N SER A 690 25.20 31.13 8.42
CA SER A 690 24.49 30.14 9.20
C SER A 690 25.38 29.48 10.26
N ASN A 691 24.82 29.26 11.43
CA ASN A 691 25.49 28.66 12.58
C ASN A 691 24.70 27.48 13.17
N HIS A 692 25.30 26.74 14.07
CA HIS A 692 24.68 25.53 14.64
C HIS A 692 23.41 25.85 15.44
N GLN A 693 23.37 26.98 16.17
CA GLN A 693 22.22 27.37 16.99
C GLN A 693 20.99 27.67 16.14
N GLY A 694 21.17 28.45 15.05
CA GLY A 694 20.11 28.74 14.11
C GLY A 694 19.60 27.49 13.39
N CYS A 695 20.50 26.57 12.99
CA CYS A 695 20.12 25.35 12.30
C CYS A 695 19.45 24.31 13.23
N ILE A 696 19.88 24.20 14.50
CA ILE A 696 19.19 23.37 15.49
C ILE A 696 17.79 23.95 15.79
N ALA A 697 17.70 25.28 15.94
CA ALA A 697 16.41 25.93 16.16
C ALA A 697 15.46 25.72 14.95
N ALA A 698 15.96 25.77 13.70
CA ALA A 698 15.21 25.45 12.50
C ALA A 698 14.68 24.03 12.53
N MET A 699 15.54 23.07 12.89
CA MET A 699 15.22 21.65 12.94
C MET A 699 14.12 21.35 13.96
N ILE A 700 14.30 21.84 15.19
CA ILE A 700 13.34 21.63 16.29
C ILE A 700 12.04 22.42 16.04
N GLY A 701 12.15 23.65 15.54
CA GLY A 701 10.99 24.49 15.24
C GLY A 701 10.12 23.91 14.13
N GLY A 702 10.74 23.41 13.05
CA GLY A 702 10.02 22.73 11.96
C GLY A 702 9.35 21.43 12.41
N PHE A 703 10.09 20.60 13.15
CA PHE A 703 9.55 19.37 13.74
C PHE A 703 8.40 19.65 14.69
N GLY A 704 8.58 20.62 15.63
CA GLY A 704 7.57 20.97 16.61
C GLY A 704 6.31 21.53 15.97
N ALA A 705 6.43 22.44 14.98
CA ALA A 705 5.29 22.98 14.26
C ALA A 705 4.52 21.89 13.47
N HIS A 706 5.24 20.99 12.81
CA HIS A 706 4.62 19.86 12.10
C HIS A 706 3.90 18.92 13.06
N LEU A 707 4.58 18.45 14.11
CA LEU A 707 4.04 17.47 15.06
C LEU A 707 2.84 18.04 15.83
N SER A 708 2.85 19.34 16.19
CA SER A 708 1.74 19.96 16.92
C SER A 708 0.42 19.89 16.16
N LEU A 709 0.44 19.97 14.82
CA LEU A 709 -0.78 19.86 14.02
C LEU A 709 -1.38 18.45 14.04
N TYR A 710 -0.55 17.41 14.08
CA TYR A 710 -1.03 16.04 14.27
C TYR A 710 -1.55 15.79 15.68
N ILE A 711 -0.89 16.36 16.70
CA ILE A 711 -1.37 16.29 18.09
C ILE A 711 -2.73 16.99 18.24
N ILE A 712 -2.90 18.16 17.62
CA ILE A 712 -4.19 18.87 17.64
C ILE A 712 -5.28 18.05 16.96
N GLY A 713 -5.02 17.47 15.78
CA GLY A 713 -5.96 16.59 15.09
C GLY A 713 -6.36 15.38 15.97
N PHE A 714 -5.39 14.75 16.62
CA PHE A 714 -5.65 13.64 17.54
C PHE A 714 -6.52 14.06 18.75
N ILE A 715 -6.24 15.22 19.33
CA ILE A 715 -7.05 15.77 20.46
C ILE A 715 -8.48 16.08 20.01
N ASN A 716 -8.66 16.53 18.76
CA ASN A 716 -9.97 16.82 18.19
C ASN A 716 -10.77 15.54 17.84
N GLY A 717 -10.20 14.36 18.03
CA GLY A 717 -10.86 13.08 17.72
C GLY A 717 -10.76 12.63 16.26
N GLU A 718 -9.93 13.30 15.44
CA GLU A 718 -9.74 13.00 14.01
C GLU A 718 -8.73 11.87 13.77
N GLY A 719 -8.33 11.13 14.82
CA GLY A 719 -7.37 10.04 14.74
C GLY A 719 -6.00 10.49 14.23
N PHE A 720 -5.49 9.88 13.18
CA PHE A 720 -4.19 10.22 12.59
C PHE A 720 -4.27 11.37 11.55
N THR A 721 -5.44 11.97 11.36
CA THR A 721 -5.62 13.12 10.45
C THR A 721 -5.14 14.42 11.14
N PRO A 722 -4.23 15.18 10.51
CA PRO A 722 -3.71 16.40 11.12
C PRO A 722 -4.74 17.54 11.06
N TYR A 723 -4.71 18.44 12.04
CA TYR A 723 -5.38 19.73 11.94
C TYR A 723 -4.76 20.57 10.82
N ARG A 724 -5.57 21.13 9.93
CA ARG A 724 -5.15 21.87 8.72
C ARG A 724 -5.60 23.33 8.77
N PRO A 725 -4.84 24.22 9.39
CA PRO A 725 -5.17 25.64 9.36
C PRO A 725 -5.21 26.17 7.93
N LEU A 726 -6.25 26.90 7.57
CA LEU A 726 -6.48 27.41 6.20
C LEU A 726 -6.48 26.31 5.14
N GLU A 727 -6.82 25.09 5.52
CA GLU A 727 -6.80 23.91 4.63
C GLU A 727 -5.40 23.61 4.05
N LEU A 728 -4.32 24.03 4.73
CA LEU A 728 -2.95 23.78 4.30
C LEU A 728 -2.41 22.48 4.91
N ASP A 729 -1.65 21.73 4.12
CA ASP A 729 -0.94 20.55 4.64
C ASP A 729 0.11 20.95 5.69
N PRO A 730 0.31 20.16 6.76
CA PRO A 730 1.29 20.40 7.81
C PRO A 730 2.72 20.71 7.34
N ILE A 731 3.12 20.21 6.16
CA ILE A 731 4.46 20.48 5.60
C ILE A 731 4.69 21.97 5.39
N ILE A 732 3.68 22.70 4.94
CA ILE A 732 3.80 24.14 4.65
C ILE A 732 4.11 24.89 5.93
N ILE A 733 3.32 24.64 6.98
CA ILE A 733 3.49 25.32 8.29
C ILE A 733 4.81 24.90 8.95
N GLY A 734 5.14 23.60 8.91
CA GLY A 734 6.41 23.08 9.40
C GLY A 734 7.62 23.71 8.73
N LEU A 735 7.58 23.88 7.39
CA LEU A 735 8.66 24.52 6.64
C LEU A 735 8.79 26.01 6.97
N PHE A 736 7.68 26.76 6.95
CA PHE A 736 7.72 28.17 7.33
C PHE A 736 8.27 28.36 8.74
N GLY A 737 7.82 27.51 9.71
CA GLY A 737 8.38 27.49 11.05
C GLY A 737 9.88 27.23 11.05
N SER A 738 10.35 26.24 10.32
CA SER A 738 11.76 25.88 10.22
C SER A 738 12.61 27.02 9.64
N PHE A 739 12.22 27.57 8.49
CA PHE A 739 12.95 28.67 7.85
C PHE A 739 12.94 29.93 8.69
N ILE A 740 11.79 30.38 9.20
CA ILE A 740 11.68 31.63 9.97
C ILE A 740 12.45 31.54 11.29
N ILE A 741 12.23 30.46 12.07
CA ILE A 741 12.89 30.26 13.36
C ILE A 741 14.41 30.16 13.15
N GLY A 742 14.85 29.35 12.17
CA GLY A 742 16.27 29.23 11.85
C GLY A 742 16.93 30.54 11.41
N PHE A 743 16.24 31.36 10.62
CA PHE A 743 16.70 32.66 10.19
C PHE A 743 16.88 33.63 11.39
N ILE A 744 15.85 33.74 12.22
CA ILE A 744 15.86 34.61 13.40
C ILE A 744 17.00 34.23 14.37
N PHE A 745 17.09 32.93 14.71
CA PHE A 745 18.12 32.45 15.62
C PHE A 745 19.54 32.61 15.03
N THR A 746 19.71 32.37 13.73
CA THR A 746 21.00 32.60 13.06
C THR A 746 21.46 34.05 13.15
N LEU A 747 20.53 35.02 13.00
CA LEU A 747 20.87 36.44 13.12
C LEU A 747 21.15 36.88 14.55
N LYS A 748 20.44 36.30 15.52
CA LYS A 748 20.59 36.65 16.95
C LYS A 748 21.80 36.02 17.63
N THR A 749 22.44 35.05 16.99
CA THR A 749 23.55 34.28 17.57
C THR A 749 24.87 34.53 16.85
N ALA A 750 25.99 34.17 17.47
CA ALA A 750 27.33 34.43 16.93
C ALA A 750 27.57 33.78 15.57
N PRO A 751 28.25 34.43 14.60
CA PRO A 751 28.61 33.86 13.33
C PRO A 751 29.55 32.64 13.47
N PRO A 752 29.59 31.75 12.50
CA PRO A 752 30.57 30.67 12.48
C PRO A 752 31.99 31.22 12.32
N SER A 753 33.00 30.44 12.71
CA SER A 753 34.40 30.86 12.59
C SER A 753 34.82 31.00 11.10
N ASP A 754 35.69 31.99 10.82
CA ASP A 754 36.21 32.21 9.45
C ASP A 754 36.89 30.99 8.85
N LYS A 755 37.53 30.14 9.67
CA LYS A 755 38.17 28.93 9.25
C LYS A 755 37.15 27.97 8.63
N VAL A 756 35.97 27.82 9.25
CA VAL A 756 34.88 26.97 8.76
C VAL A 756 34.28 27.56 7.49
N VAL A 757 34.03 28.86 7.44
CA VAL A 757 33.49 29.54 6.26
C VAL A 757 34.43 29.39 5.07
N LYS A 758 35.73 29.64 5.27
CA LYS A 758 36.75 29.47 4.22
C LYS A 758 36.81 28.03 3.71
N LYS A 759 36.76 27.03 4.58
CA LYS A 759 36.78 25.61 4.21
C LYS A 759 35.66 25.23 3.23
N TYR A 760 34.44 25.69 3.47
CA TYR A 760 33.25 25.22 2.73
C TYR A 760 32.80 26.15 1.61
N PHE A 761 33.12 27.44 1.63
CA PHE A 761 32.61 28.40 0.65
C PHE A 761 33.69 28.96 -0.29
N TYR A 762 34.96 29.02 0.14
CA TYR A 762 36.03 29.65 -0.63
C TYR A 762 37.15 28.70 -1.08
N LYS A 763 37.17 27.46 -0.61
CA LYS A 763 38.15 26.48 -1.10
C LYS A 763 37.71 25.97 -2.47
N LYS A 764 38.51 26.31 -3.51
CA LYS A 764 38.37 25.69 -4.84
C LYS A 764 38.65 24.18 -4.71
N LEU A 765 37.76 23.33 -5.21
CA LEU A 765 38.08 21.93 -5.45
C LEU A 765 39.06 21.91 -6.61
N GLU A 766 40.26 21.48 -6.39
CA GLU A 766 41.19 21.12 -7.44
C GLU A 766 40.58 19.91 -8.16
N GLY A 767 40.23 20.08 -9.42
CA GLY A 767 39.72 19.31 -10.49
C GLY A 767 39.12 17.93 -10.32
#